data_10beb1a9ae9c3467f3d7285f0fb3a2b8
#
_entry.id   10beb1a9ae9c3467f3d7285f0fb3a2b8
#
_cell.length_a   1.000
_cell.length_b   1.000
_cell.length_c   1.000
_cell.angle_alpha   90.00
_cell.angle_beta   90.00
_cell.angle_gamma   90.00
#
_symmetry.space_group_name_H-M   'P 1'
#
loop_
_entity.id
_entity.type
_entity.pdbx_description
1 polymer ?
#
loop_
_entity_poly.entity_id
_entity_poly.type
_entity_poly.pdbx_seq_one_letter_code
_entity_poly.pdbx_strand_id
1 'polypeptide(L)'
;MARVHPFQSNFTAGELSPRLEGQIDFKKYFNGCSELTNMIVYPHGGAVRRSGSYHVAEVKDSSKEARLVPFEFNVTQAYVIEFGEQYIRFYKDNGQIVTTPDSVLEVIMSASGDNYTTVPTVGFTGGGGTGATATSTLKVESITKTVSGAGYTSIPTIKFTGGAGTGAAATLDLAVDDLTITDGGTGYGSAPTLTIVAADGDDDGSGATATCTIAAGVIDTITITNAGSGYTAIPTVTIEGSNTTPATLDAVMEVDTVTLSGSGSGYTTPPTVTFESDDMDTVAEATITMSVDAVSVTGIGSGYTSAPTVAFTGGGGTGATATATVSGTDGIYEITTPYLEAELFELQFAQSADVMYICHSNHAPRKLSRTGHTSWTLSTPTFTWAGTSPWSAGNGYPRTVSFYEQRLFFAGTSASPQTIWGSQTADYENFDQGTGLDDESMEYAIATNRVNVVRWLQPSRDLIVGTAGGEFKISRPTGEPLTPSNIMVTQQTTYGSYTIPPMQIGNSILFVQRARRKVREFGYNFQNDAYIAPDMTLLAEHITDGYIQDVDYQQEPDSVVWACTADGKLLSMTYERPEDVVAWASHTAGGAGVEVESVAVITTTTADQLWVLVKRTVNGSTVRYVEYLDPDLNVDSGLTGTVSGTSPTVSGLDHLEGETVKVVINDAVFPDEVVSGGAISPSIPSTWGSVSLEVGLGYTSTLKTMRVEEGSQAGKAQGRKKRWNEVIVRLLNTTGVKINDDQLPFRTSADPMDSGLGLFTGDKRVTNLGWDRDGYIEIKQEQPLPMTILGIHGTLNTVD
;
A
#
# COMPACT_ATOMS: atom_id res chain seq x y z
N MET A 1 -43.47 34.39 28.84
CA MET A 1 -42.56 33.29 28.34
C MET A 1 -42.99 32.96 26.93
N ALA A 2 -42.11 33.12 25.99
CA ALA A 2 -42.35 32.64 24.62
C ALA A 2 -42.06 31.14 24.58
N ARG A 3 -42.91 30.40 23.84
CA ARG A 3 -42.77 28.95 23.70
C ARG A 3 -42.38 28.64 22.24
N VAL A 4 -41.37 27.82 22.03
CA VAL A 4 -40.93 27.31 20.74
C VAL A 4 -40.90 25.80 20.77
N HIS A 5 -41.01 25.17 19.61
CA HIS A 5 -40.97 23.72 19.43
C HIS A 5 -39.80 23.33 18.52
N PRO A 6 -38.55 23.35 19.06
CA PRO A 6 -37.40 22.94 18.27
C PRO A 6 -37.50 21.47 17.86
N PHE A 7 -37.03 21.20 16.65
CA PHE A 7 -37.04 19.87 16.07
C PHE A 7 -35.75 19.64 15.27
N GLN A 8 -35.03 18.57 15.60
CA GLN A 8 -33.87 18.08 14.85
C GLN A 8 -34.16 16.65 14.43
N SER A 9 -34.37 16.43 13.12
CA SER A 9 -34.78 15.15 12.53
C SER A 9 -33.62 14.37 11.93
N ASN A 10 -32.44 14.98 11.82
CA ASN A 10 -31.26 14.32 11.30
C ASN A 10 -29.98 14.99 11.80
N PHE A 11 -28.85 14.30 11.62
CA PHE A 11 -27.51 14.71 12.03
C PHE A 11 -26.51 14.72 10.87
N THR A 12 -27.01 14.87 9.62
CA THR A 12 -26.24 14.72 8.38
C THR A 12 -25.13 15.75 8.17
N ALA A 13 -25.05 16.78 8.98
CA ALA A 13 -23.93 17.72 9.00
C ALA A 13 -22.79 17.32 9.98
N GLY A 14 -23.03 16.29 10.83
CA GLY A 14 -22.04 15.78 11.79
C GLY A 14 -21.69 16.80 12.88
N GLU A 15 -20.50 16.71 13.41
CA GLU A 15 -19.94 17.67 14.37
C GLU A 15 -19.54 18.95 13.64
N LEU A 16 -20.01 20.07 14.13
CA LEU A 16 -19.78 21.39 13.54
C LEU A 16 -18.74 22.17 14.34
N SER A 17 -17.95 22.93 13.61
CA SER A 17 -16.96 23.85 14.20
C SER A 17 -17.57 24.80 15.23
N PRO A 18 -16.90 25.03 16.37
CA PRO A 18 -17.28 26.07 17.32
C PRO A 18 -17.43 27.46 16.71
N ARG A 19 -16.80 27.71 15.54
CA ARG A 19 -16.94 28.99 14.80
C ARG A 19 -18.34 29.19 14.19
N LEU A 20 -19.10 28.11 14.06
CA LEU A 20 -20.49 28.17 13.57
C LEU A 20 -21.52 28.40 14.68
N GLU A 21 -21.08 28.43 15.93
CA GLU A 21 -21.98 28.58 17.06
C GLU A 21 -22.82 29.86 16.95
N GLY A 22 -24.14 29.72 17.04
CA GLY A 22 -25.07 30.85 16.91
C GLY A 22 -25.33 31.34 15.48
N GLN A 23 -24.72 30.74 14.44
CA GLN A 23 -24.94 31.12 13.04
C GLN A 23 -26.16 30.39 12.45
N ILE A 24 -27.34 30.67 12.98
CA ILE A 24 -28.60 29.98 12.63
C ILE A 24 -29.05 30.21 11.18
N ASP A 25 -28.50 31.21 10.49
CA ASP A 25 -28.80 31.45 9.06
C ASP A 25 -28.09 30.43 8.14
N PHE A 26 -27.18 29.63 8.69
CA PHE A 26 -26.50 28.56 7.97
C PHE A 26 -27.41 27.32 7.87
N LYS A 27 -27.68 26.86 6.65
CA LYS A 27 -28.68 25.80 6.39
C LYS A 27 -28.40 24.49 7.14
N LYS A 28 -27.12 24.13 7.34
CA LYS A 28 -26.71 22.86 8.00
C LYS A 28 -26.64 23.00 9.53
N TYR A 29 -26.88 24.18 10.11
CA TYR A 29 -26.78 24.39 11.56
C TYR A 29 -27.71 23.46 12.38
N PHE A 30 -28.96 23.31 11.92
CA PHE A 30 -29.95 22.47 12.62
C PHE A 30 -29.82 20.98 12.32
N ASN A 31 -28.92 20.59 11.42
CA ASN A 31 -28.63 19.21 11.09
C ASN A 31 -27.26 18.76 11.64
N GLY A 32 -26.61 19.58 12.44
CA GLY A 32 -25.32 19.32 13.06
C GLY A 32 -25.36 19.21 14.56
N CYS A 33 -24.26 18.82 15.14
CA CYS A 33 -24.01 18.69 16.56
C CYS A 33 -22.84 19.61 16.98
N SER A 34 -22.85 20.08 18.23
CA SER A 34 -21.69 20.77 18.80
C SER A 34 -20.62 19.79 19.28
N GLU A 35 -21.02 18.53 19.55
CA GLU A 35 -20.14 17.43 19.88
C GLU A 35 -20.78 16.12 19.40
N LEU A 36 -19.99 15.29 18.77
CA LEU A 36 -20.40 13.97 18.28
C LEU A 36 -19.26 12.97 18.50
N THR A 37 -19.12 12.53 19.75
CA THR A 37 -18.04 11.65 20.17
C THR A 37 -18.50 10.19 20.22
N ASN A 38 -17.73 9.29 19.61
CA ASN A 38 -18.04 7.86 19.52
C ASN A 38 -19.42 7.54 18.91
N MET A 39 -19.81 8.37 17.94
CA MET A 39 -21.06 8.21 17.18
C MET A 39 -20.74 8.23 15.69
N ILE A 40 -21.51 7.49 14.91
CA ILE A 40 -21.47 7.50 13.44
C ILE A 40 -22.83 8.01 12.95
N VAL A 41 -22.83 8.87 11.95
CA VAL A 41 -24.07 9.35 11.33
C VAL A 41 -24.46 8.42 10.20
N TYR A 42 -25.68 7.90 10.22
CA TYR A 42 -26.22 7.16 9.09
C TYR A 42 -26.54 8.08 7.90
N PRO A 43 -26.40 7.61 6.66
CA PRO A 43 -26.84 8.37 5.48
C PRO A 43 -28.30 8.85 5.56
N HIS A 44 -29.15 8.08 6.24
CA HIS A 44 -30.56 8.40 6.50
C HIS A 44 -30.78 9.49 7.57
N GLY A 45 -29.74 9.97 8.23
CA GLY A 45 -29.78 11.07 9.19
C GLY A 45 -29.74 10.70 10.65
N GLY A 46 -29.95 9.44 11.05
CA GLY A 46 -29.78 9.01 12.44
C GLY A 46 -28.31 8.97 12.88
N ALA A 47 -28.06 9.03 14.18
CA ALA A 47 -26.73 8.85 14.75
C ALA A 47 -26.69 7.59 15.63
N VAL A 48 -25.71 6.72 15.37
CA VAL A 48 -25.53 5.45 16.10
C VAL A 48 -24.23 5.48 16.88
N ARG A 49 -24.21 4.87 18.06
CA ARG A 49 -22.99 4.57 18.80
C ARG A 49 -22.08 3.71 17.91
N ARG A 50 -20.78 4.05 17.81
CA ARG A 50 -19.84 3.19 17.10
C ARG A 50 -19.75 1.81 17.76
N SER A 51 -19.39 0.83 16.96
CA SER A 51 -19.04 -0.49 17.49
C SER A 51 -17.81 -0.43 18.40
N GLY A 52 -17.69 -1.36 19.31
CA GLY A 52 -16.47 -1.60 20.06
C GLY A 52 -15.39 -2.26 19.19
N SER A 53 -14.24 -2.49 19.78
CA SER A 53 -13.13 -3.17 19.12
C SER A 53 -12.80 -4.51 19.75
N TYR A 54 -12.49 -5.50 18.91
CA TYR A 54 -12.01 -6.81 19.32
C TYR A 54 -10.49 -6.81 19.35
N HIS A 55 -9.89 -7.32 20.43
CA HIS A 55 -8.45 -7.48 20.56
C HIS A 55 -7.95 -8.65 19.71
N VAL A 56 -6.95 -8.44 18.88
CA VAL A 56 -6.36 -9.49 18.04
C VAL A 56 -4.96 -9.89 18.54
N ALA A 57 -4.05 -8.92 18.63
CA ALA A 57 -2.68 -9.18 19.04
C ALA A 57 -1.95 -7.90 19.45
N GLU A 58 -0.87 -8.06 20.20
CA GLU A 58 0.11 -7.01 20.42
C GLU A 58 1.13 -6.97 19.26
N VAL A 59 1.57 -5.77 18.86
CA VAL A 59 2.64 -5.61 17.86
C VAL A 59 3.95 -6.22 18.39
N LYS A 60 4.94 -6.43 17.50
CA LYS A 60 6.23 -7.02 17.89
C LYS A 60 7.00 -6.19 18.93
N ASP A 61 6.94 -4.87 18.82
CA ASP A 61 7.65 -3.92 19.70
C ASP A 61 6.73 -2.74 20.01
N SER A 62 6.06 -2.82 21.16
CA SER A 62 5.15 -1.77 21.63
C SER A 62 5.83 -0.44 21.98
N SER A 63 7.17 -0.36 21.93
CA SER A 63 7.90 0.90 22.08
C SER A 63 7.94 1.74 20.78
N LYS A 64 7.57 1.16 19.63
CA LYS A 64 7.65 1.75 18.30
C LYS A 64 6.31 1.79 17.60
N GLU A 65 6.12 2.81 16.76
CA GLU A 65 4.94 2.90 15.89
C GLU A 65 4.97 1.78 14.83
N ALA A 66 3.77 1.36 14.42
CA ALA A 66 3.57 0.47 13.30
C ALA A 66 2.47 1.02 12.40
N ARG A 67 2.35 0.48 11.18
CA ARG A 67 1.32 0.87 10.21
C ARG A 67 0.59 -0.34 9.71
N LEU A 68 -0.74 -0.25 9.67
CA LEU A 68 -1.61 -1.26 9.05
C LEU A 68 -1.83 -0.92 7.58
N VAL A 69 -1.77 -1.95 6.72
CA VAL A 69 -1.99 -1.80 5.28
C VAL A 69 -2.88 -2.93 4.80
N PRO A 70 -3.98 -2.65 4.07
CA PRO A 70 -4.82 -3.71 3.52
C PRO A 70 -4.12 -4.41 2.34
N PHE A 71 -4.36 -5.71 2.20
CA PHE A 71 -3.96 -6.51 1.05
C PHE A 71 -5.13 -7.39 0.62
N GLU A 72 -5.74 -7.07 -0.50
CA GLU A 72 -6.93 -7.74 -0.99
C GLU A 72 -6.60 -8.70 -2.14
N PHE A 73 -6.56 -10.00 -1.84
CA PHE A 73 -6.39 -11.03 -2.87
C PHE A 73 -7.67 -11.22 -3.70
N ASN A 74 -8.81 -11.29 -3.04
CA ASN A 74 -10.14 -11.29 -3.63
C ASN A 74 -11.19 -10.91 -2.56
N VAL A 75 -12.43 -10.74 -2.96
CA VAL A 75 -13.56 -10.34 -2.09
C VAL A 75 -13.86 -11.27 -0.91
N THR A 76 -13.27 -12.47 -0.88
CA THR A 76 -13.41 -13.44 0.22
C THR A 76 -12.11 -13.72 0.95
N GLN A 77 -11.02 -13.13 0.51
CA GLN A 77 -9.68 -13.30 1.08
C GLN A 77 -8.94 -11.98 1.12
N ALA A 78 -9.06 -11.27 2.23
CA ALA A 78 -8.30 -10.08 2.52
C ALA A 78 -7.37 -10.31 3.71
N TYR A 79 -6.28 -9.56 3.74
CA TYR A 79 -5.30 -9.57 4.82
C TYR A 79 -5.10 -8.14 5.31
N VAL A 80 -4.76 -8.02 6.58
CA VAL A 80 -4.15 -6.80 7.12
C VAL A 80 -2.67 -7.09 7.35
N ILE A 81 -1.84 -6.20 6.86
CA ILE A 81 -0.39 -6.28 7.00
C ILE A 81 0.05 -5.24 8.03
N GLU A 82 0.70 -5.68 9.09
CA GLU A 82 1.38 -4.83 10.06
C GLU A 82 2.80 -4.57 9.58
N PHE A 83 3.11 -3.34 9.20
CA PHE A 83 4.46 -2.87 8.97
C PHE A 83 5.02 -2.28 10.25
N GLY A 84 6.06 -2.89 10.80
CA GLY A 84 6.84 -2.35 11.91
C GLY A 84 8.29 -2.13 11.52
N GLU A 85 9.13 -1.72 12.46
CA GLU A 85 10.54 -1.49 12.20
C GLU A 85 11.25 -2.77 11.78
N GLN A 86 11.62 -2.83 10.51
CA GLN A 86 12.34 -3.93 9.88
C GLN A 86 11.60 -5.27 9.88
N TYR A 87 10.27 -5.28 10.01
CA TYR A 87 9.45 -6.48 9.91
C TYR A 87 8.08 -6.22 9.29
N ILE A 88 7.44 -7.30 8.85
CA ILE A 88 6.02 -7.37 8.47
C ILE A 88 5.39 -8.57 9.14
N ARG A 89 4.20 -8.39 9.73
CA ARG A 89 3.30 -9.45 10.22
C ARG A 89 1.98 -9.42 9.47
N PHE A 90 1.27 -10.51 9.49
CA PHE A 90 0.07 -10.69 8.68
C PHE A 90 -1.11 -11.14 9.54
N TYR A 91 -2.27 -10.60 9.23
CA TYR A 91 -3.54 -10.92 9.88
C TYR A 91 -4.56 -11.37 8.85
N LYS A 92 -5.39 -12.34 9.18
CA LYS A 92 -6.44 -12.88 8.34
C LYS A 92 -7.51 -13.57 9.20
N ASP A 93 -8.78 -13.49 8.74
CA ASP A 93 -9.91 -14.17 9.42
C ASP A 93 -9.97 -13.81 10.92
N ASN A 94 -9.83 -12.52 11.24
CA ASN A 94 -9.85 -11.94 12.58
C ASN A 94 -8.73 -12.42 13.52
N GLY A 95 -7.65 -12.98 13.00
CA GLY A 95 -6.52 -13.48 13.79
C GLY A 95 -5.16 -13.19 13.15
N GLN A 96 -4.12 -13.31 13.97
CA GLN A 96 -2.73 -13.24 13.53
C GLN A 96 -2.33 -14.55 12.86
N ILE A 97 -1.61 -14.46 11.72
CA ILE A 97 -1.12 -15.64 11.04
C ILE A 97 0.06 -16.24 11.83
N VAL A 98 -0.09 -17.53 12.15
CA VAL A 98 0.92 -18.29 12.88
C VAL A 98 1.44 -19.45 12.05
N THR A 99 2.64 -19.88 12.34
CA THR A 99 3.31 -21.05 11.77
C THR A 99 3.85 -21.94 12.91
N THR A 100 4.56 -23.01 12.56
CA THR A 100 5.19 -23.86 13.59
C THR A 100 6.19 -23.01 14.39
N PRO A 101 6.08 -22.92 15.70
CA PRO A 101 7.07 -22.23 16.54
C PRO A 101 8.48 -22.76 16.32
N ASP A 102 9.46 -21.89 16.56
CA ASP A 102 10.89 -22.25 16.48
C ASP A 102 11.26 -22.92 15.14
N SER A 103 10.76 -22.39 14.02
CA SER A 103 11.01 -22.91 12.67
C SER A 103 11.79 -21.94 11.78
N VAL A 104 12.43 -22.45 10.72
CA VAL A 104 13.11 -21.61 9.72
C VAL A 104 12.06 -21.00 8.79
N LEU A 105 11.96 -19.68 8.75
CA LEU A 105 11.00 -18.96 7.92
C LEU A 105 11.53 -18.70 6.51
N GLU A 106 12.75 -18.20 6.42
CA GLU A 106 13.33 -17.72 5.18
C GLU A 106 14.86 -17.91 5.18
N VAL A 107 15.44 -17.99 4.00
CA VAL A 107 16.86 -17.96 3.76
C VAL A 107 17.19 -16.83 2.79
N ILE A 108 17.93 -15.84 3.24
CA ILE A 108 18.30 -14.65 2.47
C ILE A 108 19.75 -14.79 2.01
N MET A 109 19.97 -14.72 0.70
CA MET A 109 21.31 -14.75 0.13
C MET A 109 22.12 -13.51 0.55
N SER A 110 23.34 -13.72 1.04
CA SER A 110 24.31 -12.66 1.35
C SER A 110 25.39 -12.54 0.27
N ALA A 111 25.73 -13.65 -0.38
CA ALA A 111 26.62 -13.69 -1.54
C ALA A 111 26.25 -14.87 -2.43
N SER A 112 26.26 -14.65 -3.76
CA SER A 112 25.91 -15.69 -4.74
C SER A 112 27.00 -16.75 -4.97
N GLY A 113 28.27 -16.46 -4.63
CA GLY A 113 29.39 -17.30 -4.99
C GLY A 113 29.59 -17.39 -6.50
N ASP A 114 30.45 -18.29 -6.97
CA ASP A 114 30.76 -18.48 -8.38
C ASP A 114 31.17 -19.92 -8.75
N ASN A 115 31.30 -20.18 -10.05
CA ASN A 115 31.77 -21.42 -10.65
C ASN A 115 30.94 -22.68 -10.33
N TYR A 116 29.63 -22.52 -10.06
CA TYR A 116 28.72 -23.64 -9.89
C TYR A 116 28.42 -24.33 -11.22
N THR A 117 28.53 -25.67 -11.24
CA THR A 117 28.20 -26.54 -12.40
C THR A 117 26.89 -27.31 -12.21
N THR A 118 26.40 -27.38 -10.97
CA THR A 118 25.07 -27.90 -10.60
C THR A 118 24.61 -27.17 -9.35
N VAL A 119 23.32 -27.22 -9.04
CA VAL A 119 22.81 -26.62 -7.80
C VAL A 119 23.48 -27.22 -6.57
N PRO A 120 24.00 -26.40 -5.65
CA PRO A 120 24.53 -26.89 -4.38
C PRO A 120 23.38 -27.38 -3.49
N THR A 121 23.69 -28.35 -2.62
CA THR A 121 22.80 -28.74 -1.54
C THR A 121 22.84 -27.70 -0.44
N VAL A 122 21.68 -27.23 0.00
CA VAL A 122 21.53 -26.29 1.12
C VAL A 122 21.37 -27.08 2.41
N GLY A 123 22.28 -26.91 3.35
CA GLY A 123 22.26 -27.55 4.65
C GLY A 123 22.08 -26.55 5.79
N PHE A 124 21.38 -26.96 6.85
CA PHE A 124 21.19 -26.16 8.06
C PHE A 124 21.93 -26.83 9.22
N THR A 125 22.76 -26.07 9.94
CA THR A 125 23.56 -26.58 11.09
C THR A 125 23.50 -25.63 12.28
N GLY A 126 23.41 -26.16 13.48
CA GLY A 126 23.29 -25.35 14.70
C GLY A 126 21.85 -24.88 14.94
N GLY A 127 21.69 -23.83 15.75
CA GLY A 127 20.37 -23.26 16.09
C GLY A 127 19.52 -24.11 17.04
N GLY A 128 19.94 -25.35 17.39
CA GLY A 128 19.20 -26.25 18.30
C GLY A 128 18.09 -27.07 17.65
N GLY A 129 17.55 -26.64 16.51
CA GLY A 129 16.45 -27.29 15.80
C GLY A 129 16.89 -28.35 14.80
N THR A 130 15.91 -29.00 14.18
CA THR A 130 16.10 -30.06 13.17
C THR A 130 15.00 -30.02 12.09
N GLY A 131 15.28 -30.69 10.95
CA GLY A 131 14.26 -30.92 9.91
C GLY A 131 14.06 -29.79 8.91
N ALA A 132 14.78 -28.68 9.02
CA ALA A 132 14.77 -27.67 7.96
C ALA A 132 15.42 -28.19 6.68
N THR A 133 14.80 -27.92 5.55
CA THR A 133 15.28 -28.26 4.19
C THR A 133 15.06 -27.10 3.26
N ALA A 134 15.95 -26.92 2.28
CA ALA A 134 15.80 -25.90 1.26
C ALA A 134 16.39 -26.38 -0.07
N THR A 135 15.94 -25.77 -1.16
CA THR A 135 16.50 -25.94 -2.51
C THR A 135 17.07 -24.62 -3.01
N SER A 136 18.11 -24.71 -3.84
CA SER A 136 18.69 -23.52 -4.48
C SER A 136 18.49 -23.58 -6.00
N THR A 137 18.58 -22.43 -6.65
CA THR A 137 18.64 -22.25 -8.10
C THR A 137 19.91 -21.49 -8.47
N LEU A 138 20.24 -21.51 -9.76
CA LEU A 138 21.42 -20.84 -10.31
C LEU A 138 20.98 -19.76 -11.31
N LYS A 139 21.89 -18.80 -11.53
CA LYS A 139 21.87 -17.78 -12.60
C LYS A 139 23.21 -17.77 -13.31
N VAL A 140 23.24 -17.24 -14.52
CA VAL A 140 24.49 -17.00 -15.24
C VAL A 140 25.20 -15.80 -14.59
N GLU A 141 26.43 -16.00 -14.17
CA GLU A 141 27.25 -14.95 -13.54
C GLU A 141 28.13 -14.21 -14.52
N SER A 142 28.73 -14.94 -15.44
CA SER A 142 29.57 -14.38 -16.50
C SER A 142 29.52 -15.21 -17.77
N ILE A 143 29.83 -14.56 -18.88
CA ILE A 143 30.08 -15.19 -20.19
C ILE A 143 31.46 -14.77 -20.69
N THR A 144 32.24 -15.69 -21.19
CA THR A 144 33.59 -15.44 -21.72
C THR A 144 33.71 -16.10 -23.08
N LYS A 145 33.97 -15.30 -24.11
CA LYS A 145 34.30 -15.79 -25.46
C LYS A 145 35.56 -16.65 -25.40
N THR A 146 35.52 -17.81 -26.02
CA THR A 146 36.68 -18.76 -26.14
C THR A 146 37.15 -18.89 -27.58
N VAL A 147 36.24 -18.76 -28.54
CA VAL A 147 36.56 -18.75 -29.97
C VAL A 147 35.77 -17.61 -30.65
N SER A 148 36.41 -16.80 -31.46
CA SER A 148 35.77 -15.71 -32.18
C SER A 148 34.79 -16.18 -33.26
N GLY A 149 34.99 -17.37 -33.78
CA GLY A 149 34.39 -17.78 -35.05
C GLY A 149 34.97 -16.96 -36.22
N ALA A 150 34.53 -17.24 -37.43
CA ALA A 150 34.96 -16.56 -38.63
C ALA A 150 33.90 -16.70 -39.74
N GLY A 151 33.92 -15.83 -40.70
CA GLY A 151 33.09 -15.96 -41.88
C GLY A 151 31.67 -15.40 -41.73
N TYR A 152 31.38 -14.60 -40.69
CA TYR A 152 30.05 -14.04 -40.49
C TYR A 152 29.75 -12.91 -41.49
N THR A 153 28.74 -13.16 -42.34
CA THR A 153 28.18 -12.17 -43.26
C THR A 153 26.87 -11.55 -42.76
N SER A 154 26.40 -12.02 -41.60
CA SER A 154 25.27 -11.47 -40.82
C SER A 154 25.61 -11.55 -39.35
N ILE A 155 24.94 -10.74 -38.52
CA ILE A 155 25.17 -10.73 -37.08
C ILE A 155 24.68 -12.06 -36.49
N PRO A 156 25.54 -12.83 -35.80
CA PRO A 156 25.09 -14.06 -35.16
C PRO A 156 24.19 -13.80 -33.97
N THR A 157 23.19 -14.62 -33.78
CA THR A 157 22.29 -14.57 -32.63
C THR A 157 22.81 -15.49 -31.51
N ILE A 158 22.91 -14.95 -30.29
CA ILE A 158 23.28 -15.74 -29.11
C ILE A 158 22.01 -16.37 -28.49
N LYS A 159 22.08 -17.68 -28.24
CA LYS A 159 21.01 -18.42 -27.55
C LYS A 159 21.55 -19.19 -26.35
N PHE A 160 20.78 -19.11 -25.24
CA PHE A 160 20.98 -19.92 -24.05
C PHE A 160 19.92 -21.02 -24.04
N THR A 161 20.34 -22.28 -24.08
CA THR A 161 19.44 -23.42 -24.17
C THR A 161 19.70 -24.45 -23.06
N GLY A 162 18.65 -25.04 -22.52
CA GLY A 162 18.77 -26.06 -21.45
C GLY A 162 18.88 -25.45 -20.06
N GLY A 163 19.34 -26.24 -19.09
CA GLY A 163 19.54 -25.82 -17.71
C GLY A 163 18.27 -25.59 -16.88
N ALA A 164 17.08 -25.76 -17.44
CA ALA A 164 15.75 -25.58 -16.84
C ALA A 164 15.38 -24.12 -16.45
N GLY A 165 16.35 -23.19 -16.41
CA GLY A 165 16.11 -21.75 -16.19
C GLY A 165 15.75 -20.99 -17.44
N THR A 166 15.48 -19.71 -17.30
CA THR A 166 15.09 -18.79 -18.40
C THR A 166 15.67 -17.40 -18.20
N GLY A 167 15.62 -16.58 -19.26
CA GLY A 167 15.92 -15.15 -19.16
C GLY A 167 17.42 -14.77 -19.21
N ALA A 168 18.35 -15.71 -19.41
CA ALA A 168 19.73 -15.33 -19.70
C ALA A 168 19.83 -14.73 -21.11
N ALA A 169 20.53 -13.62 -21.23
CA ALA A 169 20.74 -12.90 -22.48
C ALA A 169 22.15 -12.31 -22.54
N ALA A 170 22.69 -12.17 -23.73
CA ALA A 170 23.97 -11.51 -23.97
C ALA A 170 23.94 -10.72 -25.27
N THR A 171 24.71 -9.65 -25.34
CA THR A 171 25.01 -8.88 -26.54
C THR A 171 26.39 -9.23 -27.05
N LEU A 172 26.65 -8.98 -28.30
CA LEU A 172 27.96 -9.17 -28.90
C LEU A 172 28.36 -7.97 -29.75
N ASP A 173 29.67 -7.72 -29.80
CA ASP A 173 30.28 -6.83 -30.73
C ASP A 173 31.17 -7.63 -31.71
N LEU A 174 31.30 -7.11 -32.91
CA LEU A 174 32.03 -7.76 -33.98
C LEU A 174 33.33 -6.98 -34.31
N ALA A 175 34.25 -7.69 -34.94
CA ALA A 175 35.43 -7.13 -35.61
C ALA A 175 35.50 -7.64 -37.05
N VAL A 176 36.22 -6.95 -37.93
CA VAL A 176 36.40 -7.36 -39.32
C VAL A 176 37.41 -8.50 -39.35
N ASP A 177 37.00 -9.65 -39.82
CA ASP A 177 37.83 -10.85 -40.01
C ASP A 177 38.53 -10.78 -41.40
N ASP A 178 37.75 -10.58 -42.45
CA ASP A 178 38.27 -10.50 -43.83
C ASP A 178 37.41 -9.57 -44.70
N LEU A 179 37.91 -9.21 -45.87
CA LEU A 179 37.17 -8.53 -46.94
C LEU A 179 37.13 -9.45 -48.16
N THR A 180 35.95 -9.96 -48.47
CA THR A 180 35.77 -10.80 -49.68
C THR A 180 35.69 -9.95 -50.93
N ILE A 181 36.49 -10.29 -51.93
CA ILE A 181 36.42 -9.63 -53.25
C ILE A 181 35.26 -10.18 -54.04
N THR A 182 34.17 -9.44 -54.12
CA THR A 182 32.98 -9.79 -54.90
C THR A 182 33.21 -9.47 -56.38
N ASP A 183 33.85 -8.31 -56.68
CA ASP A 183 34.36 -7.92 -57.99
C ASP A 183 35.66 -7.15 -57.78
N GLY A 184 36.76 -7.62 -58.37
CA GLY A 184 38.05 -6.99 -58.28
C GLY A 184 38.20 -5.64 -59.02
N GLY A 185 37.18 -5.27 -59.83
CA GLY A 185 37.19 -4.07 -60.63
C GLY A 185 38.24 -4.14 -61.81
N THR A 186 38.44 -3.07 -62.53
CA THR A 186 39.48 -2.97 -63.55
C THR A 186 40.09 -1.57 -63.65
N GLY A 187 41.31 -1.48 -64.17
CA GLY A 187 41.92 -0.22 -64.49
C GLY A 187 42.65 0.50 -63.35
N TYR A 188 42.92 -0.23 -62.24
CA TYR A 188 43.71 0.31 -61.13
C TYR A 188 45.20 0.40 -61.53
N GLY A 189 45.75 1.66 -61.56
CA GLY A 189 47.16 1.90 -61.85
C GLY A 189 48.09 1.74 -60.63
N SER A 190 47.54 1.78 -59.47
CA SER A 190 48.15 1.54 -58.14
C SER A 190 47.13 0.97 -57.20
N ALA A 191 47.54 0.31 -56.13
CA ALA A 191 46.64 -0.18 -55.10
C ALA A 191 45.73 0.95 -54.55
N PRO A 192 44.39 0.83 -54.63
CA PRO A 192 43.48 1.84 -54.09
C PRO A 192 43.53 1.87 -52.59
N THR A 193 43.07 2.98 -52.01
CA THR A 193 42.79 3.11 -50.56
C THR A 193 41.48 2.42 -50.24
N LEU A 194 41.50 1.53 -49.24
CA LEU A 194 40.31 0.91 -48.70
C LEU A 194 39.91 1.65 -47.41
N THR A 195 38.68 2.11 -47.36
CA THR A 195 38.09 2.75 -46.15
C THR A 195 36.93 1.89 -45.68
N ILE A 196 37.01 1.38 -44.44
CA ILE A 196 35.97 0.58 -43.80
C ILE A 196 35.17 1.53 -42.89
N VAL A 197 33.88 1.66 -43.13
CA VAL A 197 33.00 2.63 -42.48
C VAL A 197 31.91 1.85 -41.77
N ALA A 198 31.69 2.15 -40.51
CA ALA A 198 30.56 1.56 -39.74
C ALA A 198 29.24 1.82 -40.46
N ALA A 199 28.29 0.92 -40.31
CA ALA A 199 26.96 1.08 -40.91
C ALA A 199 26.20 2.24 -40.24
N ASP A 200 25.22 2.80 -40.97
CA ASP A 200 24.35 3.83 -40.38
C ASP A 200 23.63 3.29 -39.10
N GLY A 201 23.80 4.03 -38.02
CA GLY A 201 23.25 3.65 -36.71
C GLY A 201 24.19 2.77 -35.85
N ASP A 202 25.39 2.46 -36.32
CA ASP A 202 26.44 1.80 -35.56
C ASP A 202 27.44 2.85 -35.05
N ASP A 203 27.17 3.41 -33.91
CA ASP A 203 27.98 4.52 -33.33
C ASP A 203 29.29 4.05 -32.67
N ASP A 204 29.41 2.75 -32.37
CA ASP A 204 30.51 2.15 -31.61
C ASP A 204 31.57 1.47 -32.49
N GLY A 205 31.17 1.00 -33.67
CA GLY A 205 32.06 0.29 -34.61
C GLY A 205 33.15 1.21 -35.18
N SER A 206 34.44 0.89 -34.98
CA SER A 206 35.52 1.70 -35.45
C SER A 206 36.86 0.99 -35.55
N GLY A 207 37.81 1.65 -36.24
CA GLY A 207 39.25 1.27 -36.22
C GLY A 207 39.68 0.20 -37.22
N ALA A 208 38.75 -0.41 -37.98
CA ALA A 208 39.16 -1.39 -38.99
C ALA A 208 39.93 -0.74 -40.14
N THR A 209 41.03 -1.36 -40.54
CA THR A 209 41.87 -0.92 -41.66
C THR A 209 42.36 -2.12 -42.46
N ALA A 210 42.45 -1.94 -43.78
CA ALA A 210 42.94 -2.95 -44.69
C ALA A 210 43.81 -2.37 -45.80
N THR A 211 44.67 -3.19 -46.38
CA THR A 211 45.42 -2.88 -47.56
C THR A 211 45.16 -3.90 -48.65
N CYS A 212 45.38 -3.53 -49.92
CA CYS A 212 45.23 -4.47 -51.05
C CYS A 212 46.39 -4.46 -51.95
N THR A 213 46.56 -5.51 -52.71
CA THR A 213 47.45 -5.58 -53.87
C THR A 213 46.69 -5.66 -55.16
N ILE A 214 47.32 -5.31 -56.26
CA ILE A 214 46.73 -5.43 -57.61
C ILE A 214 47.53 -6.30 -58.49
N ALA A 215 46.85 -7.11 -59.31
CA ALA A 215 47.49 -7.84 -60.42
C ALA A 215 46.76 -7.54 -61.72
N ALA A 216 47.53 -7.09 -62.79
CA ALA A 216 46.96 -6.70 -64.04
C ALA A 216 45.83 -5.61 -63.99
N GLY A 217 45.90 -4.70 -63.01
CA GLY A 217 44.91 -3.62 -62.84
C GLY A 217 43.61 -4.04 -62.15
N VAL A 218 43.58 -5.19 -61.49
CA VAL A 218 42.45 -5.74 -60.69
C VAL A 218 42.92 -5.91 -59.25
N ILE A 219 42.11 -5.71 -58.29
CA ILE A 219 42.41 -6.05 -56.87
C ILE A 219 42.55 -7.54 -56.77
N ASP A 220 43.72 -8.03 -56.28
CA ASP A 220 44.10 -9.45 -56.29
C ASP A 220 44.08 -10.05 -54.88
N THR A 221 44.67 -9.34 -53.88
CA THR A 221 44.65 -9.79 -52.47
C THR A 221 44.33 -8.63 -51.57
N ILE A 222 43.71 -8.92 -50.42
CA ILE A 222 43.46 -7.98 -49.34
C ILE A 222 44.12 -8.51 -48.06
N THR A 223 44.60 -7.59 -47.25
CA THR A 223 45.14 -7.89 -45.93
C THR A 223 44.55 -6.95 -44.92
N ILE A 224 43.85 -7.49 -43.95
CA ILE A 224 43.39 -6.73 -42.77
C ILE A 224 44.61 -6.34 -41.95
N THR A 225 44.78 -5.05 -41.73
CA THR A 225 45.89 -4.51 -40.94
C THR A 225 45.48 -4.19 -39.50
N ASN A 226 44.19 -3.96 -39.28
CA ASN A 226 43.54 -3.85 -37.98
C ASN A 226 42.12 -4.30 -38.17
N ALA A 227 41.66 -5.23 -37.29
CA ALA A 227 40.29 -5.76 -37.33
C ALA A 227 39.23 -4.72 -36.90
N GLY A 228 39.63 -3.68 -36.13
CA GLY A 228 38.70 -2.78 -35.44
C GLY A 228 38.00 -3.48 -34.29
N SER A 229 36.97 -2.83 -33.73
CA SER A 229 36.19 -3.38 -32.65
C SER A 229 34.84 -2.68 -32.51
N GLY A 230 33.94 -3.24 -31.75
CA GLY A 230 32.67 -2.60 -31.36
C GLY A 230 31.62 -2.55 -32.46
N TYR A 231 31.78 -3.27 -33.59
CA TYR A 231 30.78 -3.29 -34.63
C TYR A 231 29.52 -4.03 -34.21
N THR A 232 28.40 -3.34 -34.27
CA THR A 232 27.04 -3.90 -34.01
C THR A 232 26.28 -4.17 -35.31
N ALA A 233 26.83 -3.77 -36.44
CA ALA A 233 26.36 -4.02 -37.81
C ALA A 233 27.52 -4.28 -38.75
N ILE A 234 27.25 -4.92 -39.92
CA ILE A 234 28.27 -5.16 -40.93
C ILE A 234 28.74 -3.84 -41.54
N PRO A 235 30.03 -3.47 -41.47
CA PRO A 235 30.51 -2.21 -42.03
C PRO A 235 30.51 -2.21 -43.54
N THR A 236 30.44 -1.05 -44.14
CA THR A 236 30.58 -0.85 -45.61
C THR A 236 32.01 -0.55 -45.96
N VAL A 237 32.45 -1.04 -47.12
CA VAL A 237 33.81 -0.80 -47.66
C VAL A 237 33.75 0.17 -48.84
N THR A 238 34.42 1.30 -48.69
CA THR A 238 34.58 2.25 -49.80
C THR A 238 35.99 2.16 -50.37
N ILE A 239 36.09 2.24 -51.69
CA ILE A 239 37.35 2.04 -52.43
C ILE A 239 37.67 3.35 -53.20
N GLU A 240 38.78 3.99 -52.81
CA GLU A 240 39.21 5.25 -53.46
C GLU A 240 40.45 5.00 -54.31
N GLY A 241 40.31 5.22 -55.61
CA GLY A 241 41.43 5.10 -56.59
C GLY A 241 40.90 5.25 -58.02
N SER A 242 41.81 5.63 -58.93
CA SER A 242 41.43 5.72 -60.34
C SER A 242 41.23 4.33 -60.94
N ASN A 243 40.08 4.07 -61.48
CA ASN A 243 39.66 2.80 -62.06
C ASN A 243 38.80 2.98 -63.30
N THR A 244 38.63 1.90 -64.11
CA THR A 244 37.70 1.85 -65.24
C THR A 244 36.34 1.29 -64.80
N THR A 245 36.37 0.25 -64.02
CA THR A 245 35.18 -0.25 -63.23
C THR A 245 35.57 -0.36 -61.76
N PRO A 246 34.75 0.17 -60.87
CA PRO A 246 35.04 0.09 -59.41
C PRO A 246 34.96 -1.37 -58.96
N ALA A 247 35.85 -1.73 -58.03
CA ALA A 247 35.74 -3.02 -57.31
C ALA A 247 34.61 -2.98 -56.28
N THR A 248 34.11 -4.14 -55.89
CA THR A 248 33.19 -4.32 -54.78
C THR A 248 33.76 -5.32 -53.78
N LEU A 249 33.72 -4.96 -52.50
CA LEU A 249 34.21 -5.74 -51.40
C LEU A 249 33.10 -5.86 -50.34
N ASP A 250 32.91 -7.05 -49.81
CA ASP A 250 32.01 -7.29 -48.69
C ASP A 250 32.82 -7.59 -47.43
N ALA A 251 32.46 -6.99 -46.31
CA ALA A 251 33.11 -7.26 -45.04
C ALA A 251 32.59 -8.57 -44.44
N VAL A 252 33.53 -9.35 -43.98
CA VAL A 252 33.30 -10.59 -43.25
C VAL A 252 33.76 -10.40 -41.82
N MET A 253 32.97 -10.84 -40.85
CA MET A 253 33.17 -10.51 -39.46
C MET A 253 33.54 -11.73 -38.62
N GLU A 254 34.16 -11.45 -37.49
CA GLU A 254 34.29 -12.35 -36.32
C GLU A 254 33.67 -11.75 -35.09
N VAL A 255 33.34 -12.54 -34.09
CA VAL A 255 32.86 -12.05 -32.79
C VAL A 255 34.05 -11.48 -32.03
N ASP A 256 33.99 -10.19 -31.69
CA ASP A 256 35.05 -9.50 -30.93
C ASP A 256 34.82 -9.69 -29.43
N THR A 257 33.68 -9.23 -28.91
CA THR A 257 33.34 -9.37 -27.49
C THR A 257 31.93 -9.97 -27.30
N VAL A 258 31.72 -10.57 -26.15
CA VAL A 258 30.39 -11.05 -25.72
C VAL A 258 30.17 -10.53 -24.31
N THR A 259 29.06 -9.79 -24.12
CA THR A 259 28.73 -9.16 -22.84
C THR A 259 27.38 -9.71 -22.33
N LEU A 260 27.37 -10.20 -21.09
CA LEU A 260 26.16 -10.66 -20.45
C LEU A 260 25.22 -9.46 -20.20
N SER A 261 24.04 -9.46 -20.77
CA SER A 261 23.01 -8.43 -20.60
C SER A 261 21.89 -8.86 -19.66
N GLY A 262 21.74 -10.15 -19.42
CA GLY A 262 20.77 -10.70 -18.45
C GLY A 262 21.27 -12.02 -17.86
N SER A 263 21.29 -12.11 -16.53
CA SER A 263 21.72 -13.34 -15.83
C SER A 263 20.73 -14.50 -15.93
N GLY A 264 19.47 -14.21 -16.19
CA GLY A 264 18.36 -15.17 -16.07
C GLY A 264 18.20 -15.70 -14.65
N SER A 265 17.33 -16.67 -14.47
CA SER A 265 17.02 -17.26 -13.16
C SER A 265 16.53 -18.69 -13.26
N GLY A 266 16.51 -19.39 -12.11
CA GLY A 266 15.89 -20.72 -12.04
C GLY A 266 16.69 -21.86 -12.68
N TYR A 267 17.95 -21.68 -13.04
CA TYR A 267 18.77 -22.73 -13.62
C TYR A 267 19.11 -23.81 -12.59
N THR A 268 19.09 -25.06 -13.02
CA THR A 268 19.54 -26.21 -12.21
C THR A 268 20.92 -26.73 -12.67
N THR A 269 21.28 -26.47 -13.90
CA THR A 269 22.58 -26.74 -14.52
C THR A 269 22.92 -25.59 -15.48
N PRO A 270 24.19 -25.40 -15.88
CA PRO A 270 24.54 -24.40 -16.87
C PRO A 270 23.80 -24.59 -18.18
N PRO A 271 23.19 -23.54 -18.75
CA PRO A 271 22.69 -23.60 -20.13
C PRO A 271 23.85 -23.72 -21.13
N THR A 272 23.55 -24.26 -22.29
CA THR A 272 24.48 -24.27 -23.42
C THR A 272 24.32 -22.94 -24.16
N VAL A 273 25.46 -22.29 -24.43
CA VAL A 273 25.50 -21.08 -25.26
C VAL A 273 25.77 -21.50 -26.70
N THR A 274 24.99 -21.02 -27.63
CA THR A 274 25.14 -21.25 -29.07
C THR A 274 25.08 -19.93 -29.81
N PHE A 275 25.91 -19.83 -30.86
CA PHE A 275 25.89 -18.72 -31.82
C PHE A 275 25.26 -19.24 -33.10
N GLU A 276 24.17 -18.64 -33.52
CA GLU A 276 23.44 -19.06 -34.73
C GLU A 276 23.59 -17.97 -35.81
N SER A 277 24.02 -18.37 -36.99
CA SER A 277 24.09 -17.56 -38.21
C SER A 277 23.91 -18.53 -39.41
N ASP A 278 23.34 -18.00 -40.49
CA ASP A 278 23.11 -18.80 -41.69
C ASP A 278 24.40 -19.00 -42.50
N ASP A 279 25.36 -18.05 -42.37
CA ASP A 279 26.60 -18.01 -43.12
C ASP A 279 27.79 -17.83 -42.21
N MET A 280 28.63 -18.83 -42.05
CA MET A 280 29.85 -18.79 -41.20
C MET A 280 30.82 -19.90 -41.65
N ASP A 281 32.13 -19.61 -41.56
CA ASP A 281 33.18 -20.60 -41.81
C ASP A 281 33.46 -21.42 -40.55
N THR A 282 33.53 -20.78 -39.41
CA THR A 282 33.66 -21.37 -38.07
C THR A 282 32.75 -20.70 -37.06
N VAL A 283 32.17 -21.51 -36.17
CA VAL A 283 31.26 -21.00 -35.12
C VAL A 283 32.03 -20.37 -33.97
N ALA A 284 31.56 -19.27 -33.48
CA ALA A 284 32.06 -18.70 -32.22
C ALA A 284 31.69 -19.60 -31.02
N GLU A 285 32.53 -19.61 -30.00
CA GLU A 285 32.29 -20.36 -28.79
C GLU A 285 32.45 -19.46 -27.56
N ALA A 286 31.62 -19.69 -26.55
CA ALA A 286 31.74 -19.03 -25.26
C ALA A 286 31.51 -20.02 -24.13
N THR A 287 32.14 -19.76 -22.98
CA THR A 287 31.91 -20.45 -21.73
C THR A 287 31.21 -19.52 -20.74
N ILE A 288 30.44 -20.11 -19.85
CA ILE A 288 29.73 -19.36 -18.81
C ILE A 288 30.15 -19.86 -17.43
N THR A 289 30.09 -18.94 -16.45
CA THR A 289 30.12 -19.30 -15.03
C THR A 289 28.73 -19.10 -14.44
N MET A 290 28.43 -19.87 -13.40
CA MET A 290 27.13 -19.80 -12.72
C MET A 290 27.36 -19.45 -11.25
N SER A 291 26.39 -18.72 -10.68
CA SER A 291 26.30 -18.43 -9.26
C SER A 291 24.94 -18.86 -8.69
N VAL A 292 24.83 -18.95 -7.38
CA VAL A 292 23.54 -19.23 -6.73
C VAL A 292 22.63 -18.03 -6.89
N ASP A 293 21.45 -18.27 -7.40
CA ASP A 293 20.43 -17.24 -7.64
C ASP A 293 19.56 -17.01 -6.40
N ALA A 294 18.87 -18.08 -5.96
CA ALA A 294 17.93 -18.02 -4.85
C ALA A 294 17.93 -19.31 -4.04
N VAL A 295 17.46 -19.23 -2.81
CA VAL A 295 17.19 -20.37 -1.93
C VAL A 295 15.73 -20.33 -1.49
N SER A 296 15.03 -21.43 -1.69
CA SER A 296 13.64 -21.60 -1.25
C SER A 296 13.56 -22.65 -0.14
N VAL A 297 13.01 -22.28 1.02
CA VAL A 297 12.76 -23.22 2.13
C VAL A 297 11.65 -24.19 1.69
N THR A 298 11.94 -25.51 1.73
CA THR A 298 10.99 -26.57 1.35
C THR A 298 10.47 -27.33 2.56
N GLY A 299 11.15 -27.21 3.69
CA GLY A 299 10.71 -27.70 4.98
C GLY A 299 11.21 -26.78 6.08
N ILE A 300 10.31 -26.28 6.92
CA ILE A 300 10.63 -25.27 7.94
C ILE A 300 11.33 -25.84 9.16
N GLY A 301 11.28 -27.15 9.40
CA GLY A 301 11.81 -27.77 10.62
C GLY A 301 11.09 -27.34 11.89
N SER A 302 11.72 -27.57 13.04
CA SER A 302 11.22 -27.15 14.36
C SER A 302 12.31 -27.16 15.42
N GLY A 303 12.08 -26.48 16.55
CA GLY A 303 12.97 -26.45 17.70
C GLY A 303 14.21 -25.57 17.54
N TYR A 304 14.20 -24.60 16.61
CA TYR A 304 15.27 -23.64 16.43
C TYR A 304 15.18 -22.50 17.44
N THR A 305 16.09 -22.46 18.40
CA THR A 305 16.17 -21.38 19.40
C THR A 305 17.02 -20.19 18.94
N SER A 306 17.73 -20.35 17.81
CA SER A 306 18.46 -19.29 17.09
C SER A 306 18.60 -19.66 15.63
N ALA A 307 18.90 -18.68 14.78
CA ALA A 307 19.09 -18.91 13.35
C ALA A 307 20.17 -19.95 13.09
N PRO A 308 19.88 -21.02 12.34
CA PRO A 308 20.89 -22.00 11.97
C PRO A 308 21.88 -21.40 10.94
N THR A 309 23.09 -21.90 10.92
CA THR A 309 24.05 -21.59 9.87
C THR A 309 23.64 -22.28 8.59
N VAL A 310 23.54 -21.51 7.51
CA VAL A 310 23.26 -22.01 6.16
C VAL A 310 24.56 -22.36 5.48
N ALA A 311 24.68 -23.58 4.98
CA ALA A 311 25.88 -24.07 4.27
C ALA A 311 25.50 -24.57 2.87
N PHE A 312 26.28 -24.14 1.87
CA PHE A 312 26.17 -24.64 0.50
C PHE A 312 27.25 -25.70 0.27
N THR A 313 26.84 -26.90 -0.08
CA THR A 313 27.76 -28.03 -0.30
C THR A 313 27.57 -28.66 -1.68
N GLY A 314 28.65 -29.05 -2.32
CA GLY A 314 28.62 -29.60 -3.68
C GLY A 314 28.44 -28.52 -4.74
N GLY A 315 27.97 -28.93 -5.91
CA GLY A 315 27.71 -28.00 -7.05
C GLY A 315 28.99 -27.51 -7.77
N GLY A 316 30.18 -27.81 -7.28
CA GLY A 316 31.47 -27.45 -7.90
C GLY A 316 31.92 -26.00 -7.64
N GLY A 317 31.02 -25.10 -7.26
CA GLY A 317 31.30 -23.70 -6.97
C GLY A 317 31.67 -23.45 -5.50
N THR A 318 32.00 -22.21 -5.19
CA THR A 318 32.39 -21.74 -3.87
C THR A 318 31.90 -20.31 -3.59
N GLY A 319 31.91 -19.89 -2.32
CA GLY A 319 31.69 -18.50 -1.94
C GLY A 319 30.22 -18.11 -1.74
N ALA A 320 29.21 -18.98 -2.01
CA ALA A 320 27.84 -18.70 -1.67
C ALA A 320 27.65 -18.66 -0.15
N THR A 321 26.98 -17.61 0.33
CA THR A 321 26.60 -17.43 1.72
C THR A 321 25.18 -16.94 1.84
N ALA A 322 24.49 -17.38 2.89
CA ALA A 322 23.14 -16.95 3.19
C ALA A 322 22.89 -16.93 4.70
N THR A 323 21.89 -16.20 5.11
CA THR A 323 21.40 -16.15 6.48
C THR A 323 19.99 -16.71 6.56
N ALA A 324 19.71 -17.51 7.59
CA ALA A 324 18.38 -18.00 7.88
C ALA A 324 17.70 -17.07 8.89
N THR A 325 16.40 -16.89 8.76
CA THR A 325 15.54 -16.30 9.79
C THR A 325 14.69 -17.40 10.41
N VAL A 326 14.36 -17.26 11.69
CA VAL A 326 13.53 -18.23 12.41
C VAL A 326 12.31 -17.55 13.03
N SER A 327 11.19 -18.27 13.12
CA SER A 327 10.03 -17.84 13.90
C SER A 327 10.39 -17.76 15.37
N GLY A 328 9.69 -16.89 16.12
CA GLY A 328 9.78 -16.89 17.58
C GLY A 328 9.10 -18.12 18.20
N THR A 329 9.25 -18.24 19.52
CA THR A 329 8.63 -19.31 20.33
C THR A 329 7.12 -19.35 20.21
N ASP A 330 6.50 -18.24 19.87
CA ASP A 330 5.03 -18.04 19.71
C ASP A 330 4.52 -18.51 18.35
N GLY A 331 5.42 -18.84 17.40
CA GLY A 331 5.06 -19.26 16.05
C GLY A 331 4.44 -18.17 15.18
N ILE A 332 4.60 -16.89 15.51
CA ILE A 332 4.07 -15.78 14.71
C ILE A 332 4.81 -15.72 13.36
N TYR A 333 4.03 -15.71 12.28
CA TYR A 333 4.59 -15.59 10.95
C TYR A 333 5.00 -14.14 10.65
N GLU A 334 6.28 -13.92 10.40
CA GLU A 334 6.81 -12.60 10.04
C GLU A 334 7.91 -12.71 8.99
N ILE A 335 8.09 -11.65 8.20
CA ILE A 335 9.21 -11.49 7.28
C ILE A 335 9.95 -10.19 7.55
N THR A 336 11.23 -10.14 7.18
CA THR A 336 12.06 -8.96 7.38
C THR A 336 11.88 -7.92 6.28
N THR A 337 12.04 -6.64 6.64
CA THR A 337 12.00 -5.51 5.70
C THR A 337 13.17 -4.54 5.95
N PRO A 338 13.52 -3.70 4.97
CA PRO A 338 14.52 -2.66 5.18
C PRO A 338 13.99 -1.39 5.86
N TYR A 339 12.67 -1.26 6.10
CA TYR A 339 12.04 -0.02 6.49
C TYR A 339 12.18 0.26 7.99
N LEU A 340 12.49 1.52 8.33
CA LEU A 340 12.58 2.00 9.70
C LEU A 340 11.23 2.61 10.15
N GLU A 341 11.00 2.69 11.47
CA GLU A 341 9.81 3.29 12.07
C GLU A 341 9.42 4.63 11.43
N ALA A 342 10.36 5.56 11.31
CA ALA A 342 10.14 6.89 10.74
C ALA A 342 9.73 6.92 9.25
N GLU A 343 9.83 5.80 8.56
CA GLU A 343 9.57 5.68 7.12
C GLU A 343 8.21 5.03 6.83
N LEU A 344 7.57 4.40 7.82
CA LEU A 344 6.38 3.55 7.62
C LEU A 344 5.21 4.30 7.00
N PHE A 345 4.95 5.55 7.42
CA PHE A 345 3.85 6.36 6.88
C PHE A 345 4.19 7.08 5.56
N GLU A 346 5.43 6.97 5.08
CA GLU A 346 5.83 7.45 3.76
C GLU A 346 5.78 6.35 2.68
N LEU A 347 5.57 5.09 3.07
CA LEU A 347 5.43 3.97 2.14
C LEU A 347 4.19 4.14 1.25
N GLN A 348 4.36 3.85 -0.04
CA GLN A 348 3.30 3.85 -1.05
C GLN A 348 3.19 2.46 -1.67
N PHE A 349 1.96 2.06 -1.98
CA PHE A 349 1.64 0.70 -2.38
C PHE A 349 0.82 0.69 -3.67
N ALA A 350 1.07 -0.32 -4.52
CA ALA A 350 0.18 -0.66 -5.63
C ALA A 350 0.08 -2.18 -5.72
N GLN A 351 -1.12 -2.70 -5.58
CA GLN A 351 -1.39 -4.13 -5.59
C GLN A 351 -2.05 -4.58 -6.90
N SER A 352 -1.67 -5.75 -7.38
CA SER A 352 -2.35 -6.48 -8.44
C SER A 352 -2.33 -7.97 -8.10
N ALA A 353 -3.50 -8.55 -7.83
CA ALA A 353 -3.66 -9.95 -7.39
C ALA A 353 -2.73 -10.29 -6.19
N ASP A 354 -1.87 -11.29 -6.33
CA ASP A 354 -0.94 -11.76 -5.28
C ASP A 354 0.34 -10.94 -5.13
N VAL A 355 0.46 -9.82 -5.83
CA VAL A 355 1.68 -9.00 -5.86
C VAL A 355 1.38 -7.57 -5.44
N MET A 356 2.19 -7.04 -4.52
CA MET A 356 2.16 -5.64 -4.12
C MET A 356 3.54 -5.01 -4.33
N TYR A 357 3.61 -3.94 -5.11
CA TYR A 357 4.80 -3.11 -5.23
C TYR A 357 4.81 -2.06 -4.13
N ILE A 358 5.96 -1.89 -3.49
CA ILE A 358 6.17 -0.98 -2.35
C ILE A 358 7.25 0.02 -2.70
N CYS A 359 6.97 1.30 -2.53
CA CYS A 359 7.88 2.39 -2.81
C CYS A 359 8.18 3.24 -1.60
N HIS A 360 9.43 3.66 -1.50
CA HIS A 360 9.92 4.67 -0.57
C HIS A 360 11.13 5.38 -1.16
N SER A 361 11.26 6.70 -0.94
CA SER A 361 12.33 7.51 -1.54
C SER A 361 13.76 7.09 -1.21
N ASN A 362 13.97 6.39 -0.09
CA ASN A 362 15.28 5.96 0.39
C ASN A 362 15.61 4.51 0.02
N HIS A 363 14.64 3.72 -0.43
CA HIS A 363 14.79 2.29 -0.69
C HIS A 363 14.42 1.96 -2.14
N ALA A 364 15.19 1.05 -2.73
CA ALA A 364 14.80 0.48 -4.04
C ALA A 364 13.39 -0.12 -3.93
N PRO A 365 12.55 0.04 -4.97
CA PRO A 365 11.21 -0.53 -4.98
C PRO A 365 11.24 -2.02 -4.62
N ARG A 366 10.28 -2.44 -3.81
CA ARG A 366 10.15 -3.83 -3.37
C ARG A 366 8.89 -4.44 -3.95
N LYS A 367 8.92 -5.75 -4.09
CA LYS A 367 7.82 -6.58 -4.57
C LYS A 367 7.49 -7.61 -3.50
N LEU A 368 6.35 -7.44 -2.85
CA LEU A 368 5.79 -8.40 -1.91
C LEU A 368 4.89 -9.36 -2.70
N SER A 369 5.25 -10.63 -2.72
CA SER A 369 4.51 -11.67 -3.42
C SER A 369 3.98 -12.69 -2.44
N ARG A 370 2.71 -13.07 -2.58
CA ARG A 370 2.04 -14.08 -1.77
C ARG A 370 1.86 -15.36 -2.58
N THR A 371 2.26 -16.49 -2.05
CA THR A 371 1.97 -17.83 -2.62
C THR A 371 1.14 -18.70 -1.68
N GLY A 372 0.93 -18.27 -0.44
CA GLY A 372 0.12 -18.95 0.57
C GLY A 372 -0.04 -18.09 1.82
N HIS A 373 -0.79 -18.57 2.82
CA HIS A 373 -1.03 -17.80 4.06
C HIS A 373 0.27 -17.56 4.85
N THR A 374 1.13 -18.57 4.89
CA THR A 374 2.46 -18.52 5.54
C THR A 374 3.60 -18.55 4.51
N SER A 375 3.37 -18.00 3.31
CA SER A 375 4.36 -17.99 2.22
C SER A 375 4.31 -16.66 1.49
N TRP A 376 5.09 -15.73 1.98
CA TRP A 376 5.26 -14.38 1.45
C TRP A 376 6.74 -14.10 1.19
N THR A 377 7.04 -13.42 0.11
CA THR A 377 8.41 -13.06 -0.25
C THR A 377 8.48 -11.57 -0.57
N LEU A 378 9.42 -10.87 0.09
CA LEU A 378 9.75 -9.48 -0.21
C LEU A 378 11.05 -9.44 -1.01
N SER A 379 10.96 -9.22 -2.32
CA SER A 379 12.08 -9.19 -3.25
C SER A 379 12.35 -7.78 -3.77
N THR A 380 13.56 -7.56 -4.31
CA THR A 380 13.87 -6.37 -5.12
C THR A 380 13.71 -6.76 -6.58
N PRO A 381 12.72 -6.23 -7.31
CA PRO A 381 12.56 -6.54 -8.73
C PRO A 381 13.72 -6.00 -9.55
N THR A 382 14.07 -6.69 -10.62
CA THR A 382 15.06 -6.23 -11.60
C THR A 382 14.33 -5.49 -12.72
N PHE A 383 14.54 -4.20 -12.82
CA PHE A 383 13.95 -3.37 -13.85
C PHE A 383 14.86 -3.30 -15.07
N THR A 384 14.30 -3.52 -16.26
CA THR A 384 14.98 -3.37 -17.54
C THR A 384 14.95 -1.91 -18.02
N TRP A 385 16.08 -1.39 -18.51
CA TRP A 385 16.27 -0.02 -18.98
C TRP A 385 17.07 -0.02 -20.28
N ALA A 386 16.84 0.93 -21.19
CA ALA A 386 17.66 1.17 -22.38
C ALA A 386 19.11 1.60 -22.06
N GLY A 387 19.45 1.76 -20.80
CA GLY A 387 20.75 2.22 -20.33
C GLY A 387 20.85 2.13 -18.82
N THR A 388 21.58 3.05 -18.20
CA THR A 388 21.68 3.06 -16.73
C THR A 388 20.36 3.49 -16.11
N SER A 389 19.88 2.68 -15.14
CA SER A 389 18.68 3.02 -14.36
C SER A 389 18.81 4.42 -13.75
N PRO A 390 17.77 5.29 -13.88
CA PRO A 390 17.75 6.59 -13.21
C PRO A 390 17.61 6.48 -11.70
N TRP A 391 17.23 5.28 -11.20
CA TRP A 391 17.01 5.01 -9.76
C TRP A 391 18.27 4.41 -9.14
N SER A 392 18.81 5.07 -8.15
CA SER A 392 20.00 4.62 -7.43
C SER A 392 20.06 5.25 -6.04
N ALA A 393 20.95 4.77 -5.18
CA ALA A 393 21.18 5.39 -3.87
C ALA A 393 21.59 6.88 -3.97
N GLY A 394 22.25 7.30 -5.04
CA GLY A 394 22.66 8.70 -5.27
C GLY A 394 21.57 9.57 -5.85
N ASN A 395 20.70 9.04 -6.70
CA ASN A 395 19.60 9.75 -7.35
C ASN A 395 18.29 9.68 -6.56
N GLY A 396 18.22 8.79 -5.57
CA GLY A 396 17.01 8.42 -4.86
C GLY A 396 16.16 7.42 -5.64
N TYR A 397 15.10 6.95 -5.00
CA TYR A 397 14.17 5.98 -5.56
C TYR A 397 12.76 6.60 -5.69
N PRO A 398 11.86 5.99 -6.49
CA PRO A 398 10.49 6.48 -6.65
C PRO A 398 9.74 6.52 -5.31
N ARG A 399 8.97 7.60 -5.13
CA ARG A 399 8.15 7.82 -3.92
C ARG A 399 6.79 7.17 -3.99
N THR A 400 6.26 6.98 -5.21
CA THR A 400 4.91 6.48 -5.43
C THR A 400 4.85 5.52 -6.60
N VAL A 401 3.88 4.63 -6.55
CA VAL A 401 3.64 3.60 -7.54
C VAL A 401 2.13 3.45 -7.77
N SER A 402 1.73 3.15 -9.01
CA SER A 402 0.32 2.89 -9.34
C SER A 402 0.20 2.09 -10.63
N PHE A 403 -0.80 1.22 -10.73
CA PHE A 403 -1.19 0.60 -11.99
C PHE A 403 -2.17 1.50 -12.75
N TYR A 404 -1.95 1.66 -14.04
CA TYR A 404 -2.89 2.35 -14.93
C TYR A 404 -2.74 1.84 -16.36
N GLU A 405 -3.87 1.48 -17.02
CA GLU A 405 -3.91 1.00 -18.41
C GLU A 405 -2.86 -0.05 -18.77
N GLN A 406 -2.81 -1.15 -17.98
CA GLN A 406 -1.88 -2.27 -18.15
C GLN A 406 -0.39 -1.89 -18.04
N ARG A 407 -0.07 -0.80 -17.39
CA ARG A 407 1.30 -0.35 -17.12
C ARG A 407 1.49 -0.12 -15.62
N LEU A 408 2.70 -0.28 -15.16
CA LEU A 408 3.12 0.10 -13.82
C LEU A 408 3.81 1.46 -13.87
N PHE A 409 3.27 2.42 -13.14
CA PHE A 409 3.81 3.77 -13.06
C PHE A 409 4.53 4.00 -11.75
N PHE A 410 5.71 4.61 -11.84
CA PHE A 410 6.47 5.13 -10.71
C PHE A 410 6.68 6.62 -10.87
N ALA A 411 6.85 7.36 -9.77
CA ALA A 411 7.14 8.78 -9.87
C ALA A 411 7.95 9.34 -8.70
N GLY A 412 8.68 10.42 -9.00
CA GLY A 412 9.25 11.30 -8.00
C GLY A 412 10.45 10.75 -7.25
N THR A 413 11.65 10.81 -7.81
CA THR A 413 12.91 10.57 -7.08
C THR A 413 13.44 11.86 -6.46
N SER A 414 14.48 11.76 -5.65
CA SER A 414 15.15 12.93 -5.07
C SER A 414 15.84 13.78 -6.14
N ALA A 415 16.43 13.16 -7.17
CA ALA A 415 17.06 13.86 -8.29
C ALA A 415 16.05 14.35 -9.33
N SER A 416 14.97 13.60 -9.55
CA SER A 416 13.92 13.88 -10.54
C SER A 416 12.53 13.91 -9.91
N PRO A 417 12.21 14.92 -9.08
CA PRO A 417 11.03 14.95 -8.24
C PRO A 417 9.70 15.10 -9.00
N GLN A 418 9.75 15.50 -10.28
CA GLN A 418 8.59 15.75 -11.14
C GLN A 418 8.46 14.73 -12.26
N THR A 419 9.34 13.73 -12.34
CA THR A 419 9.35 12.73 -13.40
C THR A 419 8.46 11.56 -13.04
N ILE A 420 7.76 11.06 -14.04
CA ILE A 420 6.87 9.91 -14.01
C ILE A 420 7.41 8.91 -15.04
N TRP A 421 7.56 7.66 -14.63
CA TRP A 421 7.99 6.56 -15.48
C TRP A 421 6.86 5.54 -15.58
N GLY A 422 6.48 5.15 -16.79
CA GLY A 422 5.52 4.10 -17.05
C GLY A 422 6.18 2.91 -17.73
N SER A 423 5.94 1.70 -17.26
CA SER A 423 6.46 0.47 -17.87
C SER A 423 5.95 0.23 -19.28
N GLN A 424 6.50 -0.73 -19.99
CA GLN A 424 5.90 -1.29 -21.19
C GLN A 424 4.51 -1.88 -20.87
N THR A 425 3.65 -1.95 -21.90
CA THR A 425 2.30 -2.51 -21.74
C THR A 425 2.37 -3.99 -21.41
N ALA A 426 1.73 -4.39 -20.30
CA ALA A 426 1.68 -5.76 -19.77
C ALA A 426 3.05 -6.35 -19.32
N ASP A 427 4.13 -5.57 -19.39
CA ASP A 427 5.43 -5.92 -18.83
C ASP A 427 5.84 -4.89 -17.77
N TYR A 428 5.46 -5.16 -16.53
CA TYR A 428 5.49 -4.20 -15.42
C TYR A 428 6.89 -3.87 -14.90
N GLU A 429 7.90 -4.67 -15.24
CA GLU A 429 9.27 -4.47 -14.78
C GLU A 429 10.20 -4.01 -15.93
N ASN A 430 9.64 -3.74 -17.13
CA ASN A 430 10.36 -3.26 -18.29
C ASN A 430 10.13 -1.76 -18.52
N PHE A 431 11.19 -0.96 -18.37
CA PHE A 431 11.21 0.49 -18.56
C PHE A 431 12.12 0.91 -19.74
N ASP A 432 12.46 -0.04 -20.60
CA ASP A 432 13.17 0.27 -21.85
C ASP A 432 12.26 1.10 -22.76
N GLN A 433 12.75 2.27 -23.16
CA GLN A 433 12.01 3.21 -24.01
C GLN A 433 12.00 2.76 -25.49
N GLY A 434 12.85 1.83 -25.87
CA GLY A 434 12.92 1.29 -27.21
C GLY A 434 13.02 2.35 -28.30
N THR A 435 12.16 2.23 -29.30
CA THR A 435 12.10 3.14 -30.47
C THR A 435 10.93 4.13 -30.39
N GLY A 436 10.14 4.15 -29.31
CA GLY A 436 9.00 5.04 -29.09
C GLY A 436 7.69 4.52 -29.68
N LEU A 437 7.52 3.18 -29.74
CA LEU A 437 6.26 2.54 -30.14
C LEU A 437 5.18 2.70 -29.07
N ASP A 438 3.93 2.48 -29.44
CA ASP A 438 2.78 2.74 -28.56
C ASP A 438 2.72 1.84 -27.32
N ASP A 439 3.33 0.67 -27.35
CA ASP A 439 3.39 -0.31 -26.27
C ASP A 439 4.65 -0.20 -25.39
N GLU A 440 5.65 0.58 -25.83
CA GLU A 440 6.91 0.80 -25.13
C GLU A 440 6.76 1.66 -23.88
N SER A 441 7.81 1.70 -23.05
CA SER A 441 7.82 2.45 -21.81
C SER A 441 7.80 3.97 -22.06
N MET A 442 7.44 4.73 -21.02
CA MET A 442 7.37 6.19 -21.14
C MET A 442 8.03 6.88 -19.94
N GLU A 443 8.69 7.99 -20.23
CA GLU A 443 9.20 8.90 -19.23
C GLU A 443 8.68 10.30 -19.51
N TYR A 444 8.14 10.96 -18.49
CA TYR A 444 7.61 12.31 -18.63
C TYR A 444 7.91 13.16 -17.40
N ALA A 445 8.51 14.33 -17.60
CA ALA A 445 8.75 15.32 -16.55
C ALA A 445 7.66 16.40 -16.59
N ILE A 446 6.94 16.60 -15.48
CA ILE A 446 5.93 17.66 -15.38
C ILE A 446 6.63 19.02 -15.35
N ALA A 447 6.49 19.79 -16.42
CA ALA A 447 7.07 21.13 -16.52
C ALA A 447 6.14 22.16 -15.86
N THR A 448 6.59 22.76 -14.77
CA THR A 448 5.88 23.82 -14.05
C THR A 448 6.81 24.93 -13.62
N ASN A 449 6.23 26.08 -13.25
CA ASN A 449 7.01 27.24 -12.78
C ASN A 449 7.71 27.03 -11.41
N ARG A 450 7.42 25.92 -10.72
CA ARG A 450 7.99 25.55 -9.43
C ARG A 450 8.29 24.05 -9.43
N VAL A 451 9.29 23.62 -8.67
CA VAL A 451 9.52 22.20 -8.43
C VAL A 451 8.39 21.66 -7.58
N ASN A 452 7.56 20.83 -8.17
CA ASN A 452 6.40 20.20 -7.56
C ASN A 452 6.69 18.71 -7.37
N VAL A 453 7.15 18.33 -6.19
CA VAL A 453 7.43 16.91 -5.87
C VAL A 453 6.15 16.10 -6.03
N VAL A 454 6.17 15.04 -6.84
CA VAL A 454 5.07 14.08 -6.95
C VAL A 454 4.92 13.36 -5.61
N ARG A 455 3.68 13.29 -5.10
CA ARG A 455 3.34 12.70 -3.81
C ARG A 455 2.61 11.38 -3.95
N TRP A 456 1.68 11.31 -4.89
CA TRP A 456 0.90 10.12 -5.18
C TRP A 456 0.41 10.11 -6.63
N LEU A 457 0.09 8.91 -7.11
CA LEU A 457 -0.55 8.62 -8.38
C LEU A 457 -1.88 7.92 -8.09
N GLN A 458 -2.97 8.38 -8.70
CA GLN A 458 -4.30 7.77 -8.54
C GLN A 458 -4.90 7.45 -9.91
N PRO A 459 -5.12 6.18 -10.23
CA PRO A 459 -5.83 5.78 -11.43
C PRO A 459 -7.32 6.12 -11.30
N SER A 460 -7.88 6.66 -12.36
CA SER A 460 -9.30 6.93 -12.52
C SER A 460 -9.62 6.84 -14.02
N ARG A 461 -10.57 7.62 -14.55
CA ARG A 461 -10.73 7.78 -15.99
C ARG A 461 -9.44 8.28 -16.67
N ASP A 462 -8.73 9.16 -16.02
CA ASP A 462 -7.40 9.64 -16.34
C ASP A 462 -6.47 9.32 -15.16
N LEU A 463 -5.16 9.30 -15.35
CA LEU A 463 -4.23 9.16 -14.24
C LEU A 463 -4.06 10.52 -13.56
N ILE A 464 -4.45 10.61 -12.30
CA ILE A 464 -4.33 11.84 -11.50
C ILE A 464 -3.04 11.81 -10.72
N VAL A 465 -2.34 12.95 -10.72
CA VAL A 465 -1.05 13.12 -10.07
C VAL A 465 -1.17 14.19 -9.00
N GLY A 466 -1.02 13.81 -7.75
CA GLY A 466 -0.92 14.75 -6.65
C GLY A 466 0.51 15.21 -6.43
N THR A 467 0.73 16.51 -6.42
CA THR A 467 2.04 17.10 -6.16
C THR A 467 2.00 18.06 -4.96
N ALA A 468 3.16 18.42 -4.46
CA ALA A 468 3.25 19.39 -3.35
C ALA A 468 2.64 20.76 -3.66
N GLY A 469 2.51 21.14 -4.92
CA GLY A 469 2.04 22.45 -5.35
C GLY A 469 0.75 22.49 -6.15
N GLY A 470 0.15 21.33 -6.45
CA GLY A 470 -1.10 21.22 -7.20
C GLY A 470 -1.38 19.82 -7.70
N GLU A 471 -2.56 19.63 -8.25
CA GLU A 471 -3.03 18.36 -8.80
C GLU A 471 -3.05 18.46 -10.34
N PHE A 472 -2.53 17.40 -10.98
CA PHE A 472 -2.40 17.30 -12.43
C PHE A 472 -3.20 16.10 -12.94
N LYS A 473 -3.59 16.22 -14.19
CA LYS A 473 -4.23 15.14 -14.93
C LYS A 473 -3.32 14.72 -16.07
N ILE A 474 -3.04 13.42 -16.14
CA ILE A 474 -2.44 12.78 -17.30
C ILE A 474 -3.57 12.19 -18.12
N SER A 475 -3.73 12.64 -19.34
CA SER A 475 -4.78 12.22 -20.24
C SER A 475 -4.24 11.95 -21.65
N ARG A 476 -5.09 11.44 -22.50
CA ARG A 476 -4.86 11.08 -23.88
C ARG A 476 -6.04 11.49 -24.74
N PRO A 477 -5.93 11.48 -26.06
CA PRO A 477 -7.09 11.66 -26.94
C PRO A 477 -8.20 10.66 -26.66
N THR A 478 -9.45 11.09 -26.81
CA THR A 478 -10.60 10.25 -26.51
C THR A 478 -10.65 9.00 -27.40
N GLY A 479 -10.72 7.83 -26.79
CA GLY A 479 -10.80 6.56 -27.50
C GLY A 479 -9.46 5.92 -27.85
N GLU A 480 -8.35 6.53 -27.46
CA GLU A 480 -7.02 5.97 -27.64
C GLU A 480 -6.44 5.49 -26.32
N PRO A 481 -5.55 4.48 -26.28
CA PRO A 481 -4.77 4.13 -25.09
C PRO A 481 -3.71 5.19 -24.80
N LEU A 482 -3.21 5.26 -23.59
CA LEU A 482 -2.07 6.12 -23.23
C LEU A 482 -0.78 5.54 -23.82
N THR A 483 -0.08 6.35 -24.63
CA THR A 483 1.16 5.96 -25.31
C THR A 483 2.26 7.00 -25.08
N PRO A 484 3.54 6.68 -25.30
CA PRO A 484 4.63 7.63 -25.17
C PRO A 484 4.45 8.90 -26.01
N SER A 485 3.76 8.81 -27.14
CA SER A 485 3.61 9.90 -28.12
C SER A 485 2.36 10.76 -27.90
N ASN A 486 1.33 10.29 -27.15
CA ASN A 486 0.06 11.01 -27.02
C ASN A 486 -0.26 11.50 -25.59
N ILE A 487 0.68 11.38 -24.67
CA ILE A 487 0.54 11.83 -23.27
C ILE A 487 0.31 13.34 -23.18
N MET A 488 -0.75 13.75 -22.51
CA MET A 488 -1.07 15.14 -22.22
C MET A 488 -1.16 15.38 -20.72
N VAL A 489 -0.35 16.30 -20.18
CA VAL A 489 -0.35 16.64 -18.77
C VAL A 489 -0.88 18.05 -18.58
N THR A 490 -1.94 18.18 -17.77
CA THR A 490 -2.60 19.47 -17.50
C THR A 490 -2.80 19.66 -16.01
N GLN A 491 -2.46 20.86 -15.51
CA GLN A 491 -2.75 21.21 -14.12
C GLN A 491 -4.25 21.50 -13.97
N GLN A 492 -4.86 20.92 -12.94
CA GLN A 492 -6.28 21.07 -12.65
C GLN A 492 -6.53 21.99 -11.46
N THR A 493 -5.77 21.83 -10.39
CA THR A 493 -5.91 22.61 -9.17
C THR A 493 -4.54 23.00 -8.60
N THR A 494 -4.50 23.92 -7.63
CA THR A 494 -3.27 24.47 -7.04
C THR A 494 -3.20 24.30 -5.52
N TYR A 495 -3.96 23.34 -4.96
CA TYR A 495 -4.03 23.17 -3.50
C TYR A 495 -2.81 22.47 -2.93
N GLY A 496 -2.25 21.52 -3.66
CA GLY A 496 -1.14 20.70 -3.24
C GLY A 496 -1.53 19.58 -2.28
N SER A 497 -0.89 18.46 -2.45
CA SER A 497 -1.19 17.19 -1.77
C SER A 497 -0.12 16.78 -0.78
N TYR A 498 -0.52 16.04 0.26
CA TYR A 498 0.38 15.33 1.17
C TYR A 498 0.70 13.93 0.62
N THR A 499 1.56 13.16 1.30
CA THR A 499 1.99 11.81 0.88
C THR A 499 0.96 10.71 1.13
N ILE A 500 -0.08 10.96 1.92
CA ILE A 500 -1.14 10.00 2.17
C ILE A 500 -1.81 9.61 0.85
N PRO A 501 -1.94 8.31 0.54
CA PRO A 501 -2.62 7.85 -0.68
C PRO A 501 -4.05 8.38 -0.73
N PRO A 502 -4.53 8.86 -1.89
CA PRO A 502 -5.90 9.28 -2.02
C PRO A 502 -6.84 8.07 -2.14
N MET A 503 -8.09 8.27 -1.77
CA MET A 503 -9.17 7.28 -1.87
C MET A 503 -10.08 7.61 -3.04
N GLN A 504 -10.46 6.62 -3.83
CA GLN A 504 -11.47 6.79 -4.86
C GLN A 504 -12.82 6.32 -4.33
N ILE A 505 -13.80 7.23 -4.33
CA ILE A 505 -15.18 6.94 -3.93
C ILE A 505 -16.08 7.27 -5.12
N GLY A 506 -16.57 6.24 -5.79
CA GLY A 506 -17.30 6.41 -7.05
C GLY A 506 -16.45 7.14 -8.10
N ASN A 507 -16.91 8.31 -8.52
CA ASN A 507 -16.24 9.14 -9.52
C ASN A 507 -15.39 10.28 -8.91
N SER A 508 -15.34 10.39 -7.59
CA SER A 508 -14.58 11.40 -6.86
C SER A 508 -13.33 10.79 -6.22
N ILE A 509 -12.28 11.58 -6.11
CA ILE A 509 -11.04 11.23 -5.41
C ILE A 509 -10.93 12.11 -4.18
N LEU A 510 -10.88 11.52 -3.01
CA LEU A 510 -10.61 12.23 -1.78
C LEU A 510 -9.12 12.21 -1.48
N PHE A 511 -8.52 13.37 -1.24
CA PHE A 511 -7.11 13.49 -0.92
C PHE A 511 -6.85 14.46 0.24
N VAL A 512 -5.77 14.22 0.96
CA VAL A 512 -5.34 15.07 2.06
C VAL A 512 -4.44 16.18 1.52
N GLN A 513 -4.83 17.44 1.79
CA GLN A 513 -4.07 18.61 1.38
C GLN A 513 -2.72 18.67 2.12
N ARG A 514 -1.71 19.29 1.51
CA ARG A 514 -0.30 19.32 1.94
C ARG A 514 -0.04 19.61 3.43
N ALA A 515 -0.93 20.36 4.09
CA ALA A 515 -0.79 20.72 5.50
C ALA A 515 -1.46 19.69 6.45
N ARG A 516 -1.99 18.59 5.95
CA ARG A 516 -2.61 17.48 6.69
C ARG A 516 -3.87 17.88 7.50
N ARG A 517 -4.47 19.04 7.22
CA ARG A 517 -5.63 19.56 7.98
C ARG A 517 -6.93 19.59 7.18
N LYS A 518 -6.86 19.23 5.89
CA LYS A 518 -8.01 19.33 5.00
C LYS A 518 -8.09 18.10 4.12
N VAL A 519 -9.28 17.54 4.04
CA VAL A 519 -9.67 16.55 3.04
C VAL A 519 -10.40 17.27 1.91
N ARG A 520 -9.96 17.05 0.68
CA ARG A 520 -10.56 17.63 -0.51
C ARG A 520 -11.14 16.55 -1.41
N GLU A 521 -12.28 16.86 -2.01
CA GLU A 521 -12.94 16.04 -2.99
C GLU A 521 -12.56 16.50 -4.40
N PHE A 522 -11.71 15.76 -5.09
CA PHE A 522 -11.33 16.04 -6.46
C PHE A 522 -12.27 15.32 -7.41
N GLY A 523 -13.05 16.08 -8.15
CA GLY A 523 -14.03 15.55 -9.08
C GLY A 523 -14.27 16.48 -10.28
N TYR A 524 -14.68 15.90 -11.40
CA TYR A 524 -15.01 16.65 -12.59
C TYR A 524 -16.37 17.36 -12.43
N ASN A 525 -16.38 18.67 -12.69
CA ASN A 525 -17.58 19.49 -12.67
C ASN A 525 -17.95 19.91 -14.09
N PHE A 526 -19.04 19.38 -14.59
CA PHE A 526 -19.52 19.64 -15.95
C PHE A 526 -19.86 21.13 -16.21
N GLN A 527 -20.35 21.85 -15.19
CA GLN A 527 -20.73 23.26 -15.34
C GLN A 527 -19.52 24.16 -15.57
N ASN A 528 -18.38 23.80 -14.99
CA ASN A 528 -17.14 24.55 -15.11
C ASN A 528 -16.20 23.98 -16.19
N ASP A 529 -16.58 22.83 -16.76
CA ASP A 529 -15.72 22.03 -17.66
C ASP A 529 -14.31 21.84 -17.10
N ALA A 530 -14.23 21.58 -15.80
CA ALA A 530 -12.96 21.49 -15.08
C ALA A 530 -13.08 20.57 -13.84
N TYR A 531 -11.95 20.06 -13.38
CA TYR A 531 -11.88 19.43 -12.07
C TYR A 531 -11.89 20.50 -10.98
N ILE A 532 -12.65 20.26 -9.94
CA ILE A 532 -12.71 21.10 -8.73
C ILE A 532 -12.32 20.27 -7.52
N ALA A 533 -11.89 20.92 -6.45
CA ALA A 533 -11.51 20.25 -5.20
C ALA A 533 -12.07 20.99 -3.97
N PRO A 534 -13.41 20.95 -3.73
CA PRO A 534 -14.02 21.53 -2.54
C PRO A 534 -13.45 20.90 -1.26
N ASP A 535 -13.53 21.66 -0.17
CA ASP A 535 -13.01 21.29 1.15
C ASP A 535 -14.11 20.56 1.95
N MET A 536 -13.91 19.28 2.24
CA MET A 536 -14.86 18.44 2.98
C MET A 536 -14.74 18.64 4.51
N THR A 537 -13.67 19.28 4.99
CA THR A 537 -13.46 19.60 6.41
C THR A 537 -13.91 21.00 6.80
N LEU A 538 -14.47 21.78 5.86
CA LEU A 538 -14.77 23.21 6.07
C LEU A 538 -15.67 23.48 7.29
N LEU A 539 -16.62 22.61 7.53
CA LEU A 539 -17.61 22.77 8.62
C LEU A 539 -17.12 22.16 9.95
N ALA A 540 -16.05 21.41 9.92
CA ALA A 540 -15.52 20.66 11.06
C ALA A 540 -13.98 20.77 11.14
N GLU A 541 -13.41 21.94 10.81
CA GLU A 541 -11.96 22.12 10.73
C GLU A 541 -11.20 21.86 12.03
N HIS A 542 -11.86 21.94 13.18
CA HIS A 542 -11.28 21.69 14.49
C HIS A 542 -10.98 20.21 14.73
N ILE A 543 -11.71 19.29 14.08
CA ILE A 543 -11.54 17.84 14.24
C ILE A 543 -10.16 17.41 13.73
N THR A 544 -9.68 18.03 12.64
CA THR A 544 -8.40 17.71 12.01
C THR A 544 -7.21 18.54 12.50
N ASP A 545 -7.33 19.22 13.62
CA ASP A 545 -6.26 20.05 14.21
C ASP A 545 -5.00 19.23 14.54
N GLY A 546 -5.16 17.93 14.87
CA GLY A 546 -4.09 16.98 15.18
C GLY A 546 -3.30 16.47 13.96
N TYR A 547 -3.57 16.96 12.76
CA TYR A 547 -2.95 16.55 11.50
C TYR A 547 -3.25 15.09 11.10
N ILE A 548 -3.97 14.88 10.04
CA ILE A 548 -4.31 13.55 9.50
C ILE A 548 -3.02 12.77 9.20
N GLN A 549 -2.89 11.54 9.69
CA GLN A 549 -1.73 10.67 9.55
C GLN A 549 -2.00 9.51 8.61
N ASP A 550 -3.17 8.86 8.73
CA ASP A 550 -3.56 7.74 7.91
C ASP A 550 -5.06 7.83 7.60
N VAL A 551 -5.49 7.28 6.47
CA VAL A 551 -6.90 7.28 6.04
C VAL A 551 -7.22 6.01 5.28
N ASP A 552 -8.46 5.52 5.44
CA ASP A 552 -8.99 4.43 4.62
C ASP A 552 -10.50 4.55 4.47
N TYR A 553 -11.10 3.82 3.53
CA TYR A 553 -12.49 3.93 3.17
C TYR A 553 -13.25 2.63 3.33
N GLN A 554 -14.31 2.66 4.10
CA GLN A 554 -15.31 1.61 4.27
C GLN A 554 -16.50 1.90 3.35
N GLN A 555 -16.80 0.98 2.45
CA GLN A 555 -17.91 1.11 1.51
C GLN A 555 -19.21 0.55 2.08
N GLU A 556 -19.14 -0.61 2.74
CA GLU A 556 -20.29 -1.34 3.26
C GLU A 556 -20.17 -1.59 4.78
N PRO A 557 -21.27 -1.52 5.57
CA PRO A 557 -22.68 -1.26 5.16
C PRO A 557 -22.96 0.21 4.88
N ASP A 558 -22.19 1.13 5.38
CA ASP A 558 -22.33 2.57 5.20
C ASP A 558 -21.02 3.16 4.66
N SER A 559 -21.15 4.15 3.77
CA SER A 559 -20.01 4.86 3.17
C SER A 559 -19.32 5.75 4.20
N VAL A 560 -18.23 5.27 4.81
CA VAL A 560 -17.49 5.96 5.87
C VAL A 560 -16.02 6.05 5.54
N VAL A 561 -15.49 7.26 5.52
CA VAL A 561 -14.04 7.51 5.49
C VAL A 561 -13.53 7.53 6.93
N TRP A 562 -12.60 6.65 7.23
CA TRP A 562 -11.91 6.59 8.49
C TRP A 562 -10.56 7.30 8.40
N ALA A 563 -10.18 8.02 9.42
CA ALA A 563 -8.89 8.69 9.49
C ALA A 563 -8.35 8.63 10.92
N CYS A 564 -7.04 8.59 11.07
CA CYS A 564 -6.41 8.90 12.34
C CYS A 564 -5.54 10.15 12.22
N THR A 565 -5.34 10.80 13.35
CA THR A 565 -4.51 12.02 13.43
C THR A 565 -3.20 11.72 14.15
N ALA A 566 -2.18 12.54 13.91
CA ALA A 566 -0.87 12.37 14.56
C ALA A 566 -0.89 12.64 16.09
N ASP A 567 -1.96 13.18 16.63
CA ASP A 567 -2.23 13.27 18.07
C ASP A 567 -3.13 12.13 18.58
N GLY A 568 -3.35 11.08 17.77
CA GLY A 568 -3.95 9.82 18.16
C GLY A 568 -5.48 9.78 18.19
N LYS A 569 -6.19 10.74 17.58
CA LYS A 569 -7.65 10.68 17.47
C LYS A 569 -8.07 9.84 16.28
N LEU A 570 -9.08 9.00 16.47
CA LEU A 570 -9.79 8.35 15.37
C LEU A 570 -10.93 9.26 14.92
N LEU A 571 -11.09 9.44 13.63
CA LEU A 571 -12.13 10.26 13.00
C LEU A 571 -12.94 9.42 12.02
N SER A 572 -14.22 9.70 11.91
CA SER A 572 -15.05 9.18 10.82
C SER A 572 -15.71 10.32 10.05
N MET A 573 -15.87 10.13 8.75
CA MET A 573 -16.67 11.00 7.90
C MET A 573 -17.65 10.16 7.11
N THR A 574 -18.94 10.19 7.44
CA THR A 574 -19.95 9.61 6.58
C THR A 574 -20.04 10.45 5.32
N TYR A 575 -19.86 9.81 4.18
CA TYR A 575 -19.74 10.47 2.89
C TYR A 575 -20.72 9.91 1.86
N GLU A 576 -21.83 10.62 1.63
CA GLU A 576 -22.86 10.27 0.65
C GLU A 576 -23.29 11.55 -0.10
N ARG A 577 -22.58 11.86 -1.20
CA ARG A 577 -22.77 13.11 -1.93
C ARG A 577 -24.13 13.27 -2.61
N PRO A 578 -24.74 12.23 -3.18
CA PRO A 578 -26.10 12.34 -3.74
C PRO A 578 -27.13 12.84 -2.73
N GLU A 579 -26.96 12.47 -1.45
CA GLU A 579 -27.87 12.86 -0.36
C GLU A 579 -27.38 14.10 0.43
N ASP A 580 -26.32 14.76 -0.03
CA ASP A 580 -25.67 15.92 0.63
C ASP A 580 -25.18 15.63 2.06
N VAL A 581 -24.80 14.38 2.34
CA VAL A 581 -24.23 13.95 3.62
C VAL A 581 -22.72 14.05 3.60
N VAL A 582 -22.18 14.89 4.48
CA VAL A 582 -20.75 14.96 4.83
C VAL A 582 -20.71 15.22 6.34
N ALA A 583 -20.67 14.14 7.10
CA ALA A 583 -20.84 14.19 8.55
C ALA A 583 -19.59 13.66 9.26
N TRP A 584 -18.82 14.57 9.85
CA TRP A 584 -17.66 14.25 10.64
C TRP A 584 -18.04 13.91 12.09
N ALA A 585 -17.32 12.97 12.68
CA ALA A 585 -17.38 12.66 14.10
C ALA A 585 -15.99 12.28 14.63
N SER A 586 -15.78 12.51 15.93
CA SER A 586 -14.54 12.14 16.61
C SER A 586 -14.74 10.89 17.46
N HIS A 587 -13.70 10.06 17.59
CA HIS A 587 -13.75 8.84 18.38
C HIS A 587 -12.56 8.77 19.33
N THR A 588 -12.84 8.30 20.53
CA THR A 588 -11.85 7.97 21.56
C THR A 588 -12.03 6.51 21.95
N ALA A 589 -10.97 5.72 21.92
CA ALA A 589 -11.04 4.35 22.37
C ALA A 589 -10.99 4.26 23.91
N GLY A 590 -11.41 3.12 24.46
CA GLY A 590 -11.38 2.86 25.90
C GLY A 590 -9.96 2.66 26.43
N GLY A 591 -9.73 3.03 27.69
CA GLY A 591 -8.45 2.87 28.38
C GLY A 591 -7.74 4.20 28.69
N ALA A 592 -6.52 4.11 29.20
CA ALA A 592 -5.68 5.26 29.55
C ALA A 592 -4.60 5.51 28.49
N GLY A 593 -4.26 6.80 28.24
CA GLY A 593 -3.21 7.18 27.29
C GLY A 593 -3.45 6.68 25.87
N VAL A 594 -4.70 6.68 25.44
CA VAL A 594 -5.14 6.07 24.17
C VAL A 594 -4.83 6.95 22.99
N GLU A 595 -4.18 6.37 21.97
CA GLU A 595 -3.92 6.98 20.68
C GLU A 595 -4.20 5.92 19.58
N VAL A 596 -4.94 6.29 18.55
CA VAL A 596 -5.10 5.46 17.34
C VAL A 596 -4.07 5.92 16.33
N GLU A 597 -3.14 5.05 15.98
CA GLU A 597 -1.95 5.40 15.18
C GLU A 597 -2.11 5.04 13.69
N SER A 598 -2.89 4.01 13.34
CA SER A 598 -3.13 3.60 11.96
C SER A 598 -4.51 3.01 11.78
N VAL A 599 -5.04 3.09 10.56
CA VAL A 599 -6.33 2.53 10.14
C VAL A 599 -6.15 1.74 8.85
N ALA A 600 -6.86 0.63 8.73
CA ALA A 600 -6.95 -0.16 7.49
C ALA A 600 -8.33 -0.79 7.38
N VAL A 601 -8.91 -0.75 6.20
CA VAL A 601 -10.20 -1.38 5.91
C VAL A 601 -9.99 -2.56 5.00
N ILE A 602 -10.58 -3.69 5.33
CA ILE A 602 -10.59 -4.88 4.49
C ILE A 602 -12.03 -5.32 4.20
N THR A 603 -12.22 -5.86 3.01
CA THR A 603 -13.51 -6.45 2.61
C THR A 603 -13.66 -7.83 3.23
N THR A 604 -14.82 -8.09 3.85
CA THR A 604 -15.23 -9.42 4.31
C THR A 604 -16.41 -9.94 3.49
N THR A 605 -16.88 -11.16 3.77
CA THR A 605 -18.00 -11.73 3.03
C THR A 605 -19.36 -11.04 3.29
N THR A 606 -19.46 -10.24 4.34
CA THR A 606 -20.72 -9.63 4.79
C THR A 606 -20.69 -8.11 4.82
N ALA A 607 -19.54 -7.52 5.05
CA ALA A 607 -19.34 -6.07 5.14
C ALA A 607 -17.85 -5.77 5.13
N ASP A 608 -17.48 -4.51 4.99
CA ASP A 608 -16.11 -4.07 5.19
C ASP A 608 -15.81 -3.94 6.69
N GLN A 609 -14.60 -4.28 7.08
CA GLN A 609 -14.16 -4.28 8.47
C GLN A 609 -13.01 -3.30 8.69
N LEU A 610 -13.18 -2.38 9.62
CA LEU A 610 -12.13 -1.45 10.03
C LEU A 610 -11.19 -2.12 11.03
N TRP A 611 -9.90 -2.13 10.71
CA TRP A 611 -8.81 -2.49 11.60
C TRP A 611 -8.08 -1.24 12.06
N VAL A 612 -7.68 -1.23 13.31
CA VAL A 612 -7.01 -0.09 13.96
C VAL A 612 -5.80 -0.55 14.73
N LEU A 613 -4.76 0.27 14.73
CA LEU A 613 -3.63 0.13 15.64
C LEU A 613 -3.84 1.10 16.79
N VAL A 614 -3.96 0.58 18.00
CA VAL A 614 -4.27 1.37 19.19
C VAL A 614 -3.15 1.27 20.21
N LYS A 615 -2.54 2.39 20.52
CA LYS A 615 -1.60 2.57 21.63
C LYS A 615 -2.38 2.82 22.92
N ARG A 616 -2.02 2.17 24.01
CA ARG A 616 -2.61 2.35 25.35
C ARG A 616 -1.56 2.27 26.44
N THR A 617 -1.95 2.71 27.64
CA THR A 617 -1.21 2.41 28.86
C THR A 617 -1.98 1.35 29.63
N VAL A 618 -1.43 0.15 29.75
CA VAL A 618 -1.98 -0.98 30.51
C VAL A 618 -1.02 -1.30 31.64
N ASN A 619 -1.51 -1.37 32.86
CA ASN A 619 -0.72 -1.63 34.05
C ASN A 619 0.58 -0.77 34.12
N GLY A 620 0.48 0.48 33.70
CA GLY A 620 1.59 1.44 33.69
C GLY A 620 2.61 1.27 32.56
N SER A 621 2.44 0.32 31.65
CA SER A 621 3.28 0.08 30.47
C SER A 621 2.59 0.56 29.20
N THR A 622 3.36 1.11 28.27
CA THR A 622 2.85 1.41 26.92
C THR A 622 2.75 0.13 26.11
N VAL A 623 1.58 -0.13 25.56
CA VAL A 623 1.28 -1.27 24.67
C VAL A 623 0.64 -0.76 23.37
N ARG A 624 0.82 -1.52 22.29
CA ARG A 624 0.19 -1.27 21.00
C ARG A 624 -0.51 -2.53 20.53
N TYR A 625 -1.83 -2.41 20.34
CA TYR A 625 -2.68 -3.53 19.95
C TYR A 625 -3.25 -3.33 18.56
N VAL A 626 -3.23 -4.41 17.80
CA VAL A 626 -3.99 -4.56 16.56
C VAL A 626 -5.39 -5.02 16.94
N GLU A 627 -6.39 -4.23 16.56
CA GLU A 627 -7.81 -4.46 16.88
C GLU A 627 -8.64 -4.26 15.61
N TYR A 628 -9.85 -4.83 15.57
CA TYR A 628 -10.84 -4.49 14.57
C TYR A 628 -12.17 -4.11 15.20
N LEU A 629 -12.92 -3.22 14.54
CA LEU A 629 -14.26 -2.87 15.01
C LEU A 629 -15.22 -4.02 14.71
N ASP A 630 -15.93 -4.46 15.76
CA ASP A 630 -16.90 -5.56 15.68
C ASP A 630 -18.30 -5.02 15.98
N PRO A 631 -19.28 -5.15 15.05
CA PRO A 631 -20.65 -4.68 15.27
C PRO A 631 -21.35 -5.26 16.48
N ASP A 632 -20.92 -6.43 16.93
CA ASP A 632 -21.50 -7.11 18.09
C ASP A 632 -20.91 -6.67 19.43
N LEU A 633 -19.87 -5.79 19.42
CA LEU A 633 -19.19 -5.29 20.62
C LEU A 633 -19.58 -3.84 20.96
N ASN A 634 -19.72 -3.58 22.28
CA ASN A 634 -19.90 -2.25 22.85
C ASN A 634 -18.78 -1.86 23.84
N VAL A 635 -17.68 -2.61 23.83
CA VAL A 635 -16.44 -2.36 24.59
C VAL A 635 -15.26 -2.33 23.64
N ASP A 636 -14.16 -1.72 24.04
CA ASP A 636 -12.93 -1.70 23.28
C ASP A 636 -11.90 -2.70 23.82
N SER A 637 -10.97 -3.15 22.97
CA SER A 637 -10.01 -4.22 23.30
C SER A 637 -10.71 -5.44 23.90
N GLY A 638 -11.89 -5.72 23.37
CA GLY A 638 -12.83 -6.67 23.93
C GLY A 638 -12.57 -8.10 23.50
N LEU A 639 -13.17 -9.01 24.27
CA LEU A 639 -13.33 -10.42 23.92
C LEU A 639 -14.81 -10.82 24.05
N THR A 640 -15.21 -11.75 23.21
CA THR A 640 -16.54 -12.37 23.27
C THR A 640 -16.43 -13.85 23.59
N GLY A 641 -17.46 -14.40 24.18
CA GLY A 641 -17.50 -15.82 24.52
C GLY A 641 -18.83 -16.27 25.10
N THR A 642 -18.83 -17.44 25.72
CA THR A 642 -19.95 -17.95 26.48
C THR A 642 -19.49 -18.38 27.86
N VAL A 643 -20.31 -18.09 28.86
CA VAL A 643 -20.05 -18.48 30.25
C VAL A 643 -21.20 -19.28 30.83
N SER A 644 -20.91 -20.11 31.82
CA SER A 644 -21.91 -20.91 32.53
C SER A 644 -21.52 -21.11 33.99
N GLY A 645 -22.50 -21.39 34.85
CA GLY A 645 -22.30 -21.55 36.32
C GLY A 645 -22.40 -20.19 37.04
N THR A 646 -22.31 -20.21 38.37
CA THR A 646 -22.56 -19.03 39.21
C THR A 646 -21.37 -18.09 39.40
N SER A 647 -20.17 -18.57 39.11
CA SER A 647 -18.92 -17.79 39.23
C SER A 647 -17.90 -18.33 38.23
N PRO A 648 -18.13 -18.13 36.92
CA PRO A 648 -17.20 -18.62 35.90
C PRO A 648 -15.90 -17.83 35.96
N THR A 649 -14.79 -18.48 35.63
CA THR A 649 -13.54 -17.81 35.36
C THR A 649 -13.47 -17.46 33.85
N VAL A 650 -13.37 -16.19 33.52
CA VAL A 650 -13.18 -15.68 32.18
C VAL A 650 -11.69 -15.36 32.01
N SER A 651 -10.97 -16.18 31.27
CA SER A 651 -9.53 -16.05 30.99
C SER A 651 -9.27 -15.49 29.60
N GLY A 652 -7.99 -15.21 29.28
CA GLY A 652 -7.56 -14.64 28.01
C GLY A 652 -7.55 -13.11 28.01
N LEU A 653 -7.59 -12.50 29.20
CA LEU A 653 -7.55 -11.05 29.39
C LEU A 653 -6.16 -10.54 29.77
N ASP A 654 -5.09 -11.30 29.47
CA ASP A 654 -3.71 -10.93 29.82
C ASP A 654 -3.32 -9.55 29.27
N HIS A 655 -3.88 -9.18 28.10
CA HIS A 655 -3.68 -7.88 27.47
C HIS A 655 -4.33 -6.70 28.24
N LEU A 656 -5.18 -6.97 29.23
CA LEU A 656 -5.87 -5.99 30.08
C LEU A 656 -5.50 -6.14 31.57
N GLU A 657 -4.38 -6.81 31.87
CA GLU A 657 -3.96 -7.04 33.27
C GLU A 657 -3.91 -5.75 34.08
N GLY A 658 -4.56 -5.74 35.24
CA GLY A 658 -4.64 -4.60 36.14
C GLY A 658 -5.70 -3.54 35.75
N GLU A 659 -6.31 -3.62 34.56
CA GLU A 659 -7.32 -2.69 34.09
C GLU A 659 -8.71 -3.04 34.63
N THR A 660 -9.56 -1.99 34.76
CA THR A 660 -10.98 -2.14 35.09
C THR A 660 -11.79 -2.33 33.82
N VAL A 661 -12.42 -3.49 33.68
CA VAL A 661 -13.20 -3.86 32.49
C VAL A 661 -14.69 -3.78 32.72
N LYS A 662 -15.43 -3.46 31.67
CA LYS A 662 -16.88 -3.60 31.58
C LYS A 662 -17.22 -5.04 31.23
N VAL A 663 -18.30 -5.53 31.83
CA VAL A 663 -18.78 -6.92 31.66
C VAL A 663 -20.25 -6.90 31.27
N VAL A 664 -20.57 -7.52 30.14
CA VAL A 664 -21.95 -7.75 29.69
C VAL A 664 -22.17 -9.24 29.57
N ILE A 665 -23.20 -9.75 30.24
CA ILE A 665 -23.58 -11.16 30.20
C ILE A 665 -25.08 -11.27 29.92
N ASN A 666 -25.44 -11.98 28.85
CA ASN A 666 -26.84 -12.15 28.44
C ASN A 666 -27.56 -10.78 28.25
N ASP A 667 -26.91 -9.85 27.59
CA ASP A 667 -27.38 -8.46 27.34
C ASP A 667 -27.60 -7.63 28.62
N ALA A 668 -27.11 -8.08 29.77
CA ALA A 668 -27.17 -7.35 31.05
C ALA A 668 -25.78 -6.81 31.42
N VAL A 669 -25.71 -5.55 31.83
CA VAL A 669 -24.49 -4.95 32.34
C VAL A 669 -24.25 -5.44 33.77
N PHE A 670 -23.07 -5.97 34.00
CA PHE A 670 -22.58 -6.42 35.30
C PHE A 670 -21.70 -5.36 35.97
N PRO A 671 -21.42 -5.46 37.26
CA PRO A 671 -20.41 -4.60 37.91
C PRO A 671 -19.07 -4.72 37.21
N ASP A 672 -18.38 -3.59 37.19
CA ASP A 672 -17.01 -3.51 36.65
C ASP A 672 -16.08 -4.41 37.46
N GLU A 673 -15.16 -5.10 36.81
CA GLU A 673 -14.17 -5.96 37.44
C GLU A 673 -12.74 -5.56 37.08
N VAL A 674 -11.78 -5.89 37.96
CA VAL A 674 -10.34 -5.65 37.69
C VAL A 674 -9.74 -6.99 37.23
N VAL A 675 -9.06 -6.95 36.09
CA VAL A 675 -8.36 -8.13 35.56
C VAL A 675 -7.17 -8.47 36.46
N SER A 676 -7.08 -9.73 36.87
CA SER A 676 -5.98 -10.24 37.70
C SER A 676 -5.56 -11.65 37.27
N GLY A 677 -4.29 -11.82 36.91
CA GLY A 677 -3.77 -13.08 36.35
C GLY A 677 -4.43 -13.43 35.03
N GLY A 678 -4.68 -12.40 34.19
CA GLY A 678 -5.33 -12.56 32.88
C GLY A 678 -6.79 -13.00 32.93
N ALA A 679 -7.48 -12.84 34.08
CA ALA A 679 -8.84 -13.34 34.25
C ALA A 679 -9.71 -12.44 35.15
N ILE A 680 -11.04 -12.62 35.04
CA ILE A 680 -12.09 -12.09 35.93
C ILE A 680 -13.03 -13.21 36.35
N SER A 681 -13.83 -12.97 37.39
CA SER A 681 -14.77 -13.99 37.91
C SER A 681 -16.14 -13.38 38.27
N PRO A 682 -16.94 -13.00 37.26
CA PRO A 682 -18.25 -12.39 37.49
C PRO A 682 -19.23 -13.32 38.19
N SER A 683 -20.09 -12.76 39.04
CA SER A 683 -21.15 -13.51 39.75
C SER A 683 -22.42 -13.53 38.90
N ILE A 684 -22.83 -14.72 38.41
CA ILE A 684 -23.97 -14.89 37.50
C ILE A 684 -25.15 -15.56 38.26
N PRO A 685 -26.41 -15.19 37.94
CA PRO A 685 -27.58 -15.87 38.52
C PRO A 685 -27.57 -17.38 38.27
N SER A 686 -27.85 -18.16 39.27
CA SER A 686 -27.89 -19.65 39.17
C SER A 686 -28.96 -20.18 38.22
N THR A 687 -29.89 -19.35 37.82
CA THR A 687 -30.95 -19.67 36.87
C THR A 687 -30.51 -19.62 35.41
N TRP A 688 -29.33 -19.05 35.15
CA TRP A 688 -28.80 -18.93 33.80
C TRP A 688 -27.99 -20.17 33.42
N GLY A 689 -28.24 -20.66 32.21
CA GLY A 689 -27.45 -21.74 31.62
C GLY A 689 -26.16 -21.20 31.02
N SER A 690 -25.82 -21.67 29.82
CA SER A 690 -24.75 -21.06 29.02
C SER A 690 -25.26 -19.79 28.34
N VAL A 691 -24.63 -18.68 28.58
CA VAL A 691 -25.05 -17.35 28.14
C VAL A 691 -23.88 -16.61 27.47
N SER A 692 -24.22 -15.63 26.63
CA SER A 692 -23.22 -14.78 25.96
C SER A 692 -22.45 -13.94 26.96
N LEU A 693 -21.20 -13.65 26.63
CA LEU A 693 -20.28 -12.77 27.34
C LEU A 693 -19.64 -11.80 26.39
N GLU A 694 -19.57 -10.54 26.81
CA GLU A 694 -18.74 -9.48 26.24
C GLU A 694 -17.96 -8.84 27.38
N VAL A 695 -16.63 -8.66 27.25
CA VAL A 695 -15.77 -8.06 28.28
C VAL A 695 -14.69 -7.22 27.60
N GLY A 696 -14.40 -6.03 28.14
CA GLY A 696 -13.37 -5.14 27.61
C GLY A 696 -13.41 -3.76 28.25
N LEU A 697 -12.67 -2.81 27.66
CA LEU A 697 -12.59 -1.44 28.16
C LEU A 697 -13.83 -0.63 27.75
N GLY A 698 -14.38 0.11 28.71
CA GLY A 698 -15.54 0.98 28.46
C GLY A 698 -15.16 2.27 27.75
N TYR A 699 -16.08 2.75 26.92
CA TYR A 699 -16.00 4.09 26.32
C TYR A 699 -17.36 4.78 26.37
N THR A 700 -17.33 6.13 26.37
CA THR A 700 -18.56 6.94 26.41
C THR A 700 -18.87 7.47 25.01
N SER A 701 -20.15 7.38 24.64
CA SER A 701 -20.65 8.02 23.41
C SER A 701 -21.47 9.24 23.78
N THR A 702 -21.23 10.36 23.11
CA THR A 702 -21.88 11.64 23.36
C THR A 702 -22.42 12.25 22.07
N LEU A 703 -23.70 12.65 22.10
CA LEU A 703 -24.30 13.52 21.10
C LEU A 703 -24.78 14.76 21.81
N LYS A 704 -24.26 15.93 21.43
CA LYS A 704 -24.68 17.22 21.95
C LYS A 704 -25.14 18.12 20.82
N THR A 705 -26.38 18.60 20.92
CA THR A 705 -26.97 19.45 19.88
C THR A 705 -26.26 20.81 19.77
N MET A 706 -26.43 21.52 18.67
CA MET A 706 -26.11 22.93 18.58
C MET A 706 -26.98 23.73 19.54
N ARG A 707 -26.60 24.98 19.88
CA ARG A 707 -27.44 25.90 20.67
C ARG A 707 -28.77 26.12 19.99
N VAL A 708 -29.85 25.97 20.74
CA VAL A 708 -31.18 26.25 20.24
C VAL A 708 -31.42 27.75 20.25
N GLU A 709 -31.32 28.39 19.08
CA GLU A 709 -31.48 29.84 18.90
C GLU A 709 -32.77 30.16 18.13
N GLU A 710 -33.71 29.24 18.04
CA GLU A 710 -34.98 29.45 17.37
C GLU A 710 -35.75 30.61 17.96
N GLY A 711 -36.31 31.46 17.08
CA GLY A 711 -37.12 32.59 17.43
C GLY A 711 -38.60 32.21 17.69
N SER A 712 -39.25 32.94 18.57
CA SER A 712 -40.68 32.97 18.69
C SER A 712 -41.21 34.24 18.00
N GLN A 713 -42.54 34.45 18.00
CA GLN A 713 -43.17 35.71 17.58
C GLN A 713 -42.62 36.94 18.33
N ALA A 714 -41.98 36.73 19.49
CA ALA A 714 -41.35 37.78 20.29
C ALA A 714 -39.87 38.07 19.94
N GLY A 715 -39.33 37.43 18.89
CA GLY A 715 -37.95 37.58 18.42
C GLY A 715 -37.07 36.36 18.67
N LYS A 716 -35.77 36.46 18.32
CA LYS A 716 -34.79 35.36 18.48
C LYS A 716 -34.51 35.02 19.94
N ALA A 717 -34.19 33.77 20.24
CA ALA A 717 -33.90 33.28 21.59
C ALA A 717 -32.41 33.53 22.03
N GLN A 718 -31.62 34.11 21.15
CA GLN A 718 -30.18 34.36 21.35
C GLN A 718 -29.92 35.24 22.60
N GLY A 719 -29.07 34.74 23.49
CA GLY A 719 -28.73 35.41 24.75
C GLY A 719 -29.78 35.35 25.86
N ARG A 720 -30.98 34.83 25.60
CA ARG A 720 -32.06 34.69 26.58
C ARG A 720 -31.88 33.41 27.41
N LYS A 721 -32.40 33.40 28.64
CA LYS A 721 -32.53 32.18 29.43
C LYS A 721 -33.58 31.27 28.79
N LYS A 722 -33.25 30.02 28.71
CA LYS A 722 -34.01 28.92 28.05
C LYS A 722 -34.31 27.83 29.06
N ARG A 723 -35.45 27.19 28.91
CA ARG A 723 -35.80 26.00 29.69
C ARG A 723 -36.55 25.03 28.81
N TRP A 724 -36.04 23.83 28.71
CA TRP A 724 -36.79 22.74 28.14
C TRP A 724 -37.86 22.27 29.12
N ASN A 725 -39.12 22.44 28.75
CA ASN A 725 -40.21 21.88 29.50
C ASN A 725 -40.34 20.38 29.26
N GLU A 726 -40.04 20.01 28.06
CA GLU A 726 -40.12 18.65 27.55
C GLU A 726 -39.14 18.44 26.43
N VAL A 727 -38.40 17.34 26.49
CA VAL A 727 -37.56 16.80 25.41
C VAL A 727 -38.04 15.40 25.11
N ILE A 728 -38.26 15.09 23.86
CA ILE A 728 -38.62 13.77 23.36
C ILE A 728 -37.50 13.34 22.42
N VAL A 729 -36.90 12.20 22.72
CA VAL A 729 -35.85 11.60 21.89
C VAL A 729 -36.41 10.33 21.26
N ARG A 730 -36.31 10.26 19.94
CA ARG A 730 -36.68 9.08 19.16
C ARG A 730 -35.49 8.15 19.05
N LEU A 731 -35.65 6.95 19.58
CA LEU A 731 -34.64 5.92 19.73
C LEU A 731 -34.98 4.70 18.86
N LEU A 732 -33.95 4.00 18.41
CA LEU A 732 -34.03 2.73 17.70
C LEU A 732 -33.08 1.73 18.39
N ASN A 733 -33.58 0.58 18.79
CA ASN A 733 -32.78 -0.50 19.41
C ASN A 733 -31.81 0.02 20.50
N THR A 734 -32.30 0.76 21.46
CA THR A 734 -31.49 1.52 22.43
C THR A 734 -31.89 1.18 23.87
N THR A 735 -30.90 1.15 24.76
CA THR A 735 -31.13 1.05 26.21
C THR A 735 -30.00 1.77 26.99
N GLY A 736 -30.23 2.13 28.24
CA GLY A 736 -29.21 2.65 29.16
C GLY A 736 -28.79 4.13 28.98
N VAL A 737 -29.51 4.93 28.19
CA VAL A 737 -29.12 6.29 27.79
C VAL A 737 -29.44 7.34 28.88
N LYS A 738 -28.60 8.36 28.98
CA LYS A 738 -28.83 9.60 29.79
C LYS A 738 -29.14 10.79 28.88
N ILE A 739 -29.96 11.72 29.36
CA ILE A 739 -30.23 13.01 28.72
C ILE A 739 -29.95 14.11 29.75
N ASN A 740 -28.98 15.01 29.46
CA ASN A 740 -28.50 16.05 30.36
C ASN A 740 -28.27 15.50 31.78
N ASP A 741 -27.52 14.37 31.87
CA ASP A 741 -27.19 13.60 33.07
C ASP A 741 -28.36 12.86 33.74
N ASP A 742 -29.61 13.07 33.31
CA ASP A 742 -30.77 12.31 33.82
C ASP A 742 -30.87 10.94 33.15
N GLN A 743 -30.81 9.86 33.96
CA GLN A 743 -30.93 8.48 33.46
C GLN A 743 -32.37 8.21 32.99
N LEU A 744 -32.53 7.78 31.73
CA LEU A 744 -33.82 7.37 31.21
C LEU A 744 -34.25 6.02 31.80
N PRO A 745 -35.50 5.91 32.26
CA PRO A 745 -36.02 4.60 32.71
C PRO A 745 -36.37 3.74 31.49
N PHE A 746 -35.69 2.60 31.37
CA PHE A 746 -36.00 1.57 30.37
C PHE A 746 -36.70 0.37 31.01
N ARG A 747 -36.38 0.05 32.28
CA ARG A 747 -37.01 -1.04 33.04
C ARG A 747 -38.36 -0.61 33.58
N THR A 748 -39.33 -1.46 33.44
CA THR A 748 -40.67 -1.29 34.02
C THR A 748 -40.91 -2.30 35.18
N SER A 749 -41.99 -2.14 35.95
CA SER A 749 -42.35 -3.08 37.02
C SER A 749 -42.75 -4.48 36.50
N ALA A 750 -42.92 -4.64 35.19
CA ALA A 750 -43.25 -5.92 34.56
C ALA A 750 -42.03 -6.72 34.14
N ASP A 751 -40.85 -6.05 34.04
CA ASP A 751 -39.61 -6.70 33.57
C ASP A 751 -38.97 -7.53 34.67
N PRO A 752 -38.56 -8.78 34.42
CA PRO A 752 -37.85 -9.61 35.39
C PRO A 752 -36.54 -8.92 35.83
N MET A 753 -36.19 -9.07 37.12
CA MET A 753 -35.02 -8.47 37.71
C MET A 753 -33.71 -9.23 37.40
N ASP A 754 -33.86 -10.50 36.98
CA ASP A 754 -32.78 -11.43 36.66
C ASP A 754 -32.57 -11.64 35.16
N SER A 755 -32.98 -10.69 34.35
CA SER A 755 -32.77 -10.71 32.87
C SER A 755 -32.26 -9.38 32.38
N GLY A 756 -31.54 -9.40 31.25
CA GLY A 756 -31.19 -8.22 30.48
C GLY A 756 -32.44 -7.45 30.02
N LEU A 757 -32.27 -6.17 29.73
CA LEU A 757 -33.35 -5.36 29.17
C LEU A 757 -33.38 -5.56 27.66
N GLY A 758 -34.57 -5.80 27.12
CA GLY A 758 -34.79 -5.77 25.68
C GLY A 758 -34.54 -4.38 25.11
N LEU A 759 -34.08 -4.35 23.88
CA LEU A 759 -33.82 -3.09 23.16
C LEU A 759 -35.13 -2.33 22.91
N PHE A 760 -35.13 -1.04 23.20
CA PHE A 760 -36.28 -0.16 23.04
C PHE A 760 -36.26 0.56 21.71
N THR A 761 -37.37 0.56 21.02
CA THR A 761 -37.62 1.39 19.83
C THR A 761 -38.85 2.25 20.05
N GLY A 762 -38.74 3.57 19.90
CA GLY A 762 -39.83 4.51 20.11
C GLY A 762 -39.38 5.81 20.74
N ASP A 763 -40.33 6.57 21.29
CA ASP A 763 -40.08 7.89 21.88
C ASP A 763 -39.92 7.80 23.41
N LYS A 764 -38.82 8.35 23.92
CA LYS A 764 -38.58 8.58 25.35
C LYS A 764 -38.69 10.07 25.66
N ARG A 765 -39.31 10.37 26.79
CA ARG A 765 -39.66 11.73 27.20
C ARG A 765 -38.97 12.10 28.50
N VAL A 766 -38.33 13.27 28.54
CA VAL A 766 -37.82 13.91 29.76
C VAL A 766 -38.49 15.27 29.92
N THR A 767 -38.82 15.61 31.15
CA THR A 767 -39.50 16.85 31.49
C THR A 767 -38.73 17.67 32.53
N ASN A 768 -38.92 18.98 32.49
CA ASN A 768 -38.39 19.90 33.48
C ASN A 768 -36.87 19.97 33.61
N LEU A 769 -36.18 19.91 32.51
CA LEU A 769 -34.77 20.28 32.45
C LEU A 769 -34.58 21.75 32.88
N GLY A 770 -33.60 22.01 33.67
CA GLY A 770 -33.38 23.31 34.32
C GLY A 770 -33.35 24.56 33.41
N TRP A 771 -33.13 25.74 33.96
CA TRP A 771 -32.90 26.99 33.21
C TRP A 771 -31.42 27.11 32.82
N ASP A 772 -31.17 27.28 31.55
CA ASP A 772 -29.84 27.48 31.00
C ASP A 772 -29.86 28.63 29.97
N ARG A 773 -28.72 29.17 29.59
CA ARG A 773 -28.58 30.15 28.51
C ARG A 773 -28.30 29.50 27.16
N ASP A 774 -27.68 28.35 27.17
CA ASP A 774 -27.21 27.69 25.94
C ASP A 774 -28.31 26.80 25.34
N GLY A 775 -29.05 26.05 26.18
CA GLY A 775 -30.20 25.23 25.77
C GLY A 775 -29.80 23.99 24.96
N TYR A 776 -28.57 23.51 25.17
CA TYR A 776 -28.13 22.22 24.58
C TYR A 776 -28.95 21.06 25.09
N ILE A 777 -29.08 20.03 24.26
CA ILE A 777 -29.46 18.70 24.69
C ILE A 777 -28.23 17.82 24.50
N GLU A 778 -27.82 17.18 25.59
CA GLU A 778 -26.71 16.23 25.60
C GLU A 778 -27.25 14.84 25.85
N ILE A 779 -26.94 13.89 24.96
CA ILE A 779 -27.34 12.49 25.08
C ILE A 779 -26.07 11.65 25.21
N LYS A 780 -25.98 10.89 26.31
CA LYS A 780 -24.80 10.08 26.62
C LYS A 780 -25.15 8.61 26.79
N GLN A 781 -24.22 7.76 26.35
CA GLN A 781 -24.18 6.36 26.69
C GLN A 781 -22.83 6.02 27.33
N GLU A 782 -22.87 5.70 28.63
CA GLU A 782 -21.64 5.36 29.39
C GLU A 782 -21.53 3.86 29.66
N GLN A 783 -22.61 3.14 29.42
CA GLN A 783 -22.64 1.69 29.60
C GLN A 783 -22.31 0.97 28.27
N PRO A 784 -21.81 -0.26 28.30
CA PRO A 784 -21.56 -1.07 27.12
C PRO A 784 -22.89 -1.59 26.53
N LEU A 785 -23.72 -0.66 26.05
CA LEU A 785 -25.04 -0.92 25.50
C LEU A 785 -25.26 -0.12 24.21
N PRO A 786 -26.03 -0.64 23.27
CA PRO A 786 -26.28 0.04 21.99
C PRO A 786 -27.11 1.31 22.16
N MET A 787 -26.84 2.30 21.30
CA MET A 787 -27.58 3.55 21.23
C MET A 787 -27.73 4.02 19.80
N THR A 788 -28.95 4.25 19.34
CA THR A 788 -29.25 4.88 18.05
C THR A 788 -30.31 5.97 18.25
N ILE A 789 -29.97 7.19 17.83
CA ILE A 789 -30.80 8.38 17.95
C ILE A 789 -31.29 8.77 16.56
N LEU A 790 -32.61 8.78 16.35
CA LEU A 790 -33.23 9.14 15.08
C LEU A 790 -33.64 10.60 15.02
N GLY A 791 -33.88 11.25 16.16
CA GLY A 791 -34.23 12.67 16.21
C GLY A 791 -34.59 13.15 17.61
N ILE A 792 -34.57 14.46 17.77
CA ILE A 792 -34.82 15.17 19.04
C ILE A 792 -35.87 16.25 18.77
N HIS A 793 -36.89 16.29 19.59
CA HIS A 793 -37.91 17.36 19.54
C HIS A 793 -38.42 17.67 20.94
N GLY A 794 -39.02 18.83 21.09
CA GLY A 794 -39.57 19.17 22.41
C GLY A 794 -40.18 20.56 22.48
N THR A 795 -40.35 21.02 23.69
CA THR A 795 -40.91 22.33 23.99
C THR A 795 -39.96 23.15 24.83
N LEU A 796 -39.53 24.29 24.31
CA LEU A 796 -38.61 25.23 24.94
C LEU A 796 -39.34 26.52 25.31
N ASN A 797 -39.18 26.95 26.53
CA ASN A 797 -39.58 28.29 27.00
C ASN A 797 -38.39 29.25 27.07
N THR A 798 -38.61 30.47 26.66
CA THR A 798 -37.57 31.53 26.77
C THR A 798 -38.09 32.68 27.65
N VAL A 799 -37.19 33.28 28.45
CA VAL A 799 -37.44 34.42 29.30
C VAL A 799 -36.31 35.41 29.15
N ASP A 800 -36.64 36.68 29.18
CA ASP A 800 -35.64 37.78 29.15
C ASP A 800 -34.80 37.81 30.39
#